data_69d8ab68409d12441c433d69377bdf3a
#
_entry.id   69d8ab68409d12441c433d69377bdf3a
#
_cell.length_a   1.000
_cell.length_b   1.000
_cell.length_c   1.000
_cell.angle_alpha   90.00
_cell.angle_beta   90.00
_cell.angle_gamma   90.00
#
_symmetry.space_group_name_H-M   'P 1'
#
loop_
_entity.id
_entity.type
_entity.pdbx_description
1 polymer ?
#
loop_
_entity_poly.entity_id
_entity_poly.type
_entity_poly.pdbx_seq_one_letter_code
_entity_poly.pdbx_strand_id
1 'polypeptide(L)'
;MLQAAQQLMRRQGIRRLLVLSGEPDWCREQAQRLAATLPGDWPWVGENPPPGLTALPSRAVRQLLGQERLHAVFDAGQSLDVEALAALCGALRAGSWLLLLTPPWRQWPQLPDGDSLRWSDCPQPITTPHFIHHLQQHLADDSEVTIWRQDEPLTLAALPAREGWQPPDGRPTEEQQAILTALLQAESGVWVLTAARGRGKSTLAGMLVAQSPLTCWITGPSRAATEGAGEWAQGRAQFWAPDALLAQCREGDVSEVGWLLVDEAAAIPAPLLQQLIGYFPRVLLTTTVQGYEGTGRGFLLKFCAGLPSYQALSLQQPMRWAQGDALERITDNALLFNELPAWPADGQAIDYSQAEQRELCADPQRLARFYALLSSAHYRTSPLDLRRLMDAPGMHFGLAQAGQEVVGAVWLAEEGGLSAELAHDVWAGRRRPRGNLVAQSLAAHGGQWWAPTLRSRRITRIATLPALRRQGIARQLVERQRSQAQGLDFLSVSFGYTEPLWRFWQSCGFELVRIGSKPEASSGCYTAMAILPLSEQGEALRHAAHKHLARDWPWLRQRIELTLAIPGDDGDTSLGEEDWRELAGFAFAHRPLEASLGALQRLLLASSLPLSALRGHLQRRQSPAACVEQAGVSGQKALLRYWRHETAQALEQLNAQHCRYWRDWAQSLQ
;
A
#
# COMPACT_ATOMS: atom_id res chain seq x y z
N MET A 1 -10.31 24.97 -33.95
CA MET A 1 -10.92 23.69 -33.60
C MET A 1 -10.81 23.41 -32.11
N LEU A 2 -9.62 23.31 -31.51
CA LEU A 2 -9.43 23.01 -30.08
C LEU A 2 -10.01 24.05 -29.12
N GLN A 3 -9.89 25.33 -29.40
CA GLN A 3 -10.50 26.40 -28.60
C GLN A 3 -12.03 26.31 -28.58
N ALA A 4 -12.67 26.03 -29.72
CA ALA A 4 -14.11 25.84 -29.78
C ALA A 4 -14.55 24.60 -28.98
N ALA A 5 -13.79 23.50 -29.10
CA ALA A 5 -14.02 22.31 -28.31
C ALA A 5 -13.86 22.59 -26.80
N GLN A 6 -12.84 23.34 -26.38
CA GLN A 6 -12.65 23.74 -25.00
C GLN A 6 -13.80 24.58 -24.45
N GLN A 7 -14.31 25.53 -25.23
CA GLN A 7 -15.46 26.32 -24.81
C GLN A 7 -16.72 25.45 -24.58
N LEU A 8 -16.93 24.47 -25.45
CA LEU A 8 -18.04 23.51 -25.29
C LEU A 8 -17.83 22.62 -24.07
N MET A 9 -16.60 22.11 -23.88
CA MET A 9 -16.22 21.34 -22.69
C MET A 9 -16.47 22.11 -21.38
N ARG A 10 -16.15 23.40 -21.35
CA ARG A 10 -16.44 24.26 -20.18
C ARG A 10 -17.92 24.40 -19.91
N ARG A 11 -18.74 24.58 -20.97
CA ARG A 11 -20.21 24.67 -20.82
C ARG A 11 -20.83 23.36 -20.35
N GLN A 12 -20.25 22.22 -20.76
CA GLN A 12 -20.73 20.90 -20.40
C GLN A 12 -20.08 20.36 -19.11
N GLY A 13 -19.09 21.07 -18.54
CA GLY A 13 -18.40 20.66 -17.32
C GLY A 13 -17.49 19.45 -17.49
N ILE A 14 -16.97 19.16 -18.67
CA ILE A 14 -16.20 17.95 -18.96
C ILE A 14 -14.73 18.24 -19.22
N ARG A 15 -13.92 17.18 -19.08
CA ARG A 15 -12.50 17.12 -19.42
C ARG A 15 -12.28 16.05 -20.47
N ARG A 16 -11.26 16.18 -21.28
CA ARG A 16 -10.99 15.23 -22.35
C ARG A 16 -9.54 14.80 -22.40
N LEU A 17 -9.33 13.61 -22.91
CA LEU A 17 -8.04 13.03 -23.20
C LEU A 17 -7.74 13.14 -24.70
N LEU A 18 -6.55 13.67 -25.02
CA LEU A 18 -5.95 13.64 -26.34
C LEU A 18 -4.65 12.84 -26.27
N VAL A 19 -4.64 11.69 -26.91
CA VAL A 19 -3.45 10.83 -27.00
C VAL A 19 -2.63 11.26 -28.21
N LEU A 20 -1.35 11.57 -27.99
CA LEU A 20 -0.35 11.82 -29.02
C LEU A 20 0.54 10.58 -29.12
N SER A 21 0.39 9.82 -30.20
CA SER A 21 1.09 8.55 -30.40
C SER A 21 2.06 8.63 -31.56
N GLY A 22 3.35 8.58 -31.24
CA GLY A 22 4.42 8.72 -32.24
C GLY A 22 5.81 8.74 -31.62
N GLU A 23 6.77 9.15 -32.42
CA GLU A 23 8.16 9.34 -31.96
C GLU A 23 8.24 10.44 -30.88
N PRO A 24 9.12 10.33 -29.90
CA PRO A 24 9.18 11.26 -28.76
C PRO A 24 9.30 12.73 -29.16
N ASP A 25 10.10 13.04 -30.15
CA ASP A 25 10.30 14.43 -30.62
C ASP A 25 9.06 14.99 -31.27
N TRP A 26 8.37 14.20 -32.09
CA TRP A 26 7.10 14.59 -32.70
C TRP A 26 6.05 14.85 -31.59
N CYS A 27 5.90 13.95 -30.65
CA CYS A 27 4.95 14.11 -29.56
C CYS A 27 5.21 15.39 -28.75
N ARG A 28 6.47 15.66 -28.40
CA ARG A 28 6.89 16.89 -27.68
C ARG A 28 6.58 18.16 -28.47
N GLU A 29 6.89 18.15 -29.78
CA GLU A 29 6.62 19.29 -30.65
C GLU A 29 5.11 19.58 -30.76
N GLN A 30 4.29 18.54 -30.97
CA GLN A 30 2.84 18.74 -31.03
C GLN A 30 2.27 19.21 -29.69
N ALA A 31 2.69 18.62 -28.55
CA ALA A 31 2.26 19.06 -27.24
C ALA A 31 2.62 20.54 -26.97
N GLN A 32 3.82 20.96 -27.36
CA GLN A 32 4.24 22.38 -27.24
C GLN A 32 3.37 23.32 -28.09
N ARG A 33 3.06 22.92 -29.34
CA ARG A 33 2.19 23.70 -30.21
C ARG A 33 0.78 23.82 -29.65
N LEU A 34 0.22 22.74 -29.13
CA LEU A 34 -1.11 22.72 -28.51
C LEU A 34 -1.15 23.60 -27.26
N ALA A 35 -0.14 23.50 -26.39
CA ALA A 35 -0.03 24.32 -25.20
C ALA A 35 0.10 25.82 -25.53
N ALA A 36 0.78 26.18 -26.60
CA ALA A 36 0.89 27.57 -27.08
C ALA A 36 -0.44 28.14 -27.60
N THR A 37 -1.36 27.30 -28.07
CA THR A 37 -2.67 27.73 -28.64
C THR A 37 -3.78 27.82 -27.60
N LEU A 38 -3.63 27.18 -26.44
CA LEU A 38 -4.65 27.09 -25.40
C LEU A 38 -4.10 27.65 -24.08
N PRO A 39 -4.60 28.79 -23.60
CA PRO A 39 -4.20 29.33 -22.31
C PRO A 39 -4.51 28.37 -21.17
N GLY A 40 -3.52 28.09 -20.30
CA GLY A 40 -3.67 27.19 -19.17
C GLY A 40 -2.38 27.01 -18.41
N ASP A 41 -2.41 26.12 -17.39
CA ASP A 41 -1.26 25.88 -16.49
C ASP A 41 -0.19 24.98 -17.11
N TRP A 42 -0.60 24.00 -17.89
CA TRP A 42 0.21 23.05 -18.64
C TRP A 42 1.38 22.41 -17.86
N PRO A 43 1.21 21.90 -16.63
CA PRO A 43 2.27 21.13 -16.01
C PRO A 43 2.65 19.94 -16.90
N TRP A 44 3.95 19.72 -17.07
CA TRP A 44 4.51 18.60 -17.82
C TRP A 44 4.92 17.50 -16.86
N VAL A 45 4.16 16.42 -16.78
CA VAL A 45 4.51 15.25 -15.99
C VAL A 45 5.38 14.32 -16.82
N GLY A 46 6.66 14.26 -16.50
CA GLY A 46 7.66 13.51 -17.23
C GLY A 46 9.02 14.20 -17.23
N GLU A 47 9.96 13.60 -17.95
CA GLU A 47 11.30 14.14 -18.13
C GLU A 47 11.37 14.97 -19.41
N ASN A 48 12.34 15.89 -19.47
CA ASN A 48 12.69 16.67 -20.67
C ASN A 48 11.51 17.43 -21.35
N PRO A 49 10.83 18.35 -20.63
CA PRO A 49 9.79 19.18 -21.23
C PRO A 49 10.37 20.07 -22.34
N PRO A 50 9.59 20.39 -23.37
CA PRO A 50 9.99 21.38 -24.37
C PRO A 50 10.10 22.77 -23.74
N PRO A 51 10.84 23.73 -24.38
CA PRO A 51 10.95 25.09 -23.90
C PRO A 51 9.60 25.74 -23.62
N GLY A 52 9.48 26.42 -22.49
CA GLY A 52 8.26 27.11 -22.07
C GLY A 52 7.28 26.28 -21.24
N LEU A 53 7.52 24.98 -21.06
CA LEU A 53 6.77 24.12 -20.15
C LEU A 53 7.62 23.71 -18.94
N THR A 54 6.98 23.55 -17.78
CA THR A 54 7.68 23.23 -16.54
C THR A 54 7.52 21.74 -16.20
N ALA A 55 8.66 21.07 -16.02
CA ALA A 55 8.68 19.66 -15.62
C ALA A 55 8.14 19.49 -14.20
N LEU A 56 7.32 18.48 -14.03
CA LEU A 56 6.86 17.97 -12.75
C LEU A 56 7.19 16.47 -12.68
N PRO A 57 8.12 16.05 -11.83
CA PRO A 57 8.42 14.63 -11.66
C PRO A 57 7.16 13.86 -11.22
N SER A 58 6.95 12.65 -11.72
CA SER A 58 5.77 11.82 -11.38
C SER A 58 5.54 11.72 -9.87
N ARG A 59 6.60 11.55 -9.07
CA ARG A 59 6.53 11.53 -7.61
C ARG A 59 6.00 12.82 -6.97
N ALA A 60 6.11 13.95 -7.66
CA ALA A 60 5.66 15.26 -7.17
C ALA A 60 4.21 15.56 -7.58
N VAL A 61 3.57 14.77 -8.45
CA VAL A 61 2.18 14.98 -8.88
C VAL A 61 1.21 14.98 -7.70
N ARG A 62 1.50 14.23 -6.65
CA ARG A 62 0.70 14.23 -5.41
C ARG A 62 0.64 15.59 -4.73
N GLN A 63 1.59 16.50 -4.98
CA GLN A 63 1.56 17.89 -4.48
C GLN A 63 0.49 18.74 -5.16
N LEU A 64 -0.02 18.32 -6.32
CA LEU A 64 -1.15 18.97 -7.00
C LEU A 64 -2.51 18.61 -6.36
N LEU A 65 -2.53 17.65 -5.45
CA LEU A 65 -3.75 17.23 -4.78
C LEU A 65 -4.30 18.37 -3.92
N GLY A 66 -5.61 18.63 -4.07
CA GLY A 66 -6.24 19.82 -3.47
C GLY A 66 -6.21 21.05 -4.37
N GLN A 67 -5.28 21.15 -5.31
CA GLN A 67 -5.19 22.24 -6.28
C GLN A 67 -6.00 21.94 -7.53
N GLU A 68 -6.35 23.00 -8.28
CA GLU A 68 -7.01 22.90 -9.58
C GLU A 68 -6.08 23.40 -10.69
N ARG A 69 -6.00 22.63 -11.76
CA ARG A 69 -5.21 22.96 -12.95
C ARG A 69 -6.07 22.97 -14.21
N LEU A 70 -5.72 23.84 -15.13
CA LEU A 70 -6.32 23.88 -16.46
C LEU A 70 -5.30 23.36 -17.47
N HIS A 71 -5.59 22.22 -18.07
CA HIS A 71 -4.73 21.45 -18.94
C HIS A 71 -3.53 20.82 -18.25
N ALA A 72 -2.99 19.77 -18.86
CA ALA A 72 -1.73 19.13 -18.46
C ALA A 72 -1.18 18.26 -19.59
N VAL A 73 0.11 17.96 -19.52
CA VAL A 73 0.78 16.95 -20.35
C VAL A 73 1.29 15.83 -19.44
N PHE A 74 1.03 14.59 -19.83
CA PHE A 74 1.61 13.40 -19.22
C PHE A 74 2.43 12.64 -20.28
N ASP A 75 3.75 12.59 -20.06
CA ASP A 75 4.67 11.90 -20.96
C ASP A 75 4.86 10.45 -20.53
N ALA A 76 4.19 9.54 -21.22
CA ALA A 76 4.31 8.09 -21.02
C ALA A 76 5.27 7.43 -22.04
N GLY A 77 6.09 8.21 -22.72
CA GLY A 77 6.97 7.70 -23.77
C GLY A 77 8.00 6.69 -23.31
N GLN A 78 8.51 6.84 -22.08
CA GLN A 78 9.49 5.93 -21.48
C GLN A 78 8.99 5.24 -20.21
N SER A 79 8.01 5.83 -19.53
CA SER A 79 7.55 5.38 -18.23
C SER A 79 6.09 5.77 -17.99
N LEU A 80 5.24 4.79 -17.70
CA LEU A 80 3.84 5.02 -17.41
C LEU A 80 3.55 4.85 -15.92
N ASP A 81 3.71 5.91 -15.15
CA ASP A 81 3.30 5.97 -13.74
C ASP A 81 1.78 6.18 -13.64
N VAL A 82 1.04 5.09 -13.50
CA VAL A 82 -0.43 5.13 -13.46
C VAL A 82 -1.00 5.78 -12.20
N GLU A 83 -0.25 5.78 -11.09
CA GLU A 83 -0.66 6.51 -9.88
C GLU A 83 -0.55 8.02 -10.09
N ALA A 84 0.53 8.47 -10.72
CA ALA A 84 0.71 9.87 -11.07
C ALA A 84 -0.32 10.31 -12.11
N LEU A 85 -0.63 9.47 -13.11
CA LEU A 85 -1.67 9.74 -14.10
C LEU A 85 -3.03 9.92 -13.43
N ALA A 86 -3.44 9.01 -12.56
CA ALA A 86 -4.71 9.09 -11.84
C ALA A 86 -4.78 10.31 -10.91
N ALA A 87 -3.68 10.64 -10.24
CA ALA A 87 -3.58 11.84 -9.41
C ALA A 87 -3.72 13.13 -10.23
N LEU A 88 -3.06 13.19 -11.39
CA LEU A 88 -3.14 14.32 -12.30
C LEU A 88 -4.58 14.49 -12.84
N CYS A 89 -5.23 13.40 -13.23
CA CYS A 89 -6.64 13.42 -13.63
C CYS A 89 -7.55 14.04 -12.56
N GLY A 90 -7.28 13.74 -11.28
CA GLY A 90 -8.03 14.33 -10.17
C GLY A 90 -7.76 15.82 -9.90
N ALA A 91 -6.66 16.37 -10.40
CA ALA A 91 -6.31 17.78 -10.25
C ALA A 91 -6.82 18.68 -11.38
N LEU A 92 -7.29 18.11 -12.50
CA LEU A 92 -7.80 18.87 -13.65
C LEU A 92 -9.27 19.28 -13.44
N ARG A 93 -9.59 20.52 -13.77
CA ARG A 93 -10.95 21.07 -13.74
C ARG A 93 -11.66 20.99 -15.10
N ALA A 94 -12.96 21.23 -15.11
CA ALA A 94 -13.78 21.28 -16.32
C ALA A 94 -13.19 22.20 -17.41
N GLY A 95 -13.26 21.77 -18.65
CA GLY A 95 -12.64 22.43 -19.79
C GLY A 95 -11.17 22.09 -20.02
N SER A 96 -10.60 21.16 -19.25
CA SER A 96 -9.21 20.74 -19.40
C SER A 96 -9.02 19.70 -20.50
N TRP A 97 -7.94 19.87 -21.26
CA TRP A 97 -7.33 18.83 -22.05
C TRP A 97 -6.21 18.17 -21.23
N LEU A 98 -6.18 16.85 -21.21
CA LEU A 98 -5.02 16.07 -20.82
C LEU A 98 -4.36 15.53 -22.08
N LEU A 99 -3.13 15.90 -22.36
CA LEU A 99 -2.33 15.33 -23.43
C LEU A 99 -1.56 14.13 -22.88
N LEU A 100 -1.82 12.94 -23.40
CA LEU A 100 -1.09 11.72 -23.07
C LEU A 100 -0.15 11.39 -24.23
N LEU A 101 1.16 11.56 -24.02
CA LEU A 101 2.17 11.22 -24.99
C LEU A 101 2.55 9.77 -24.88
N THR A 102 2.51 9.03 -25.97
CA THR A 102 2.80 7.60 -26.00
C THR A 102 3.76 7.27 -27.15
N PRO A 103 4.51 6.17 -27.04
CA PRO A 103 5.22 5.63 -28.20
C PRO A 103 4.27 5.36 -29.38
N PRO A 104 4.81 5.04 -30.57
CA PRO A 104 3.99 4.61 -31.70
C PRO A 104 3.05 3.47 -31.27
N TRP A 105 1.74 3.63 -31.54
CA TRP A 105 0.66 2.83 -30.96
C TRP A 105 0.88 1.31 -31.00
N ARG A 106 1.32 0.81 -32.16
CA ARG A 106 1.55 -0.63 -32.34
C ARG A 106 2.80 -1.14 -31.63
N GLN A 107 3.78 -0.28 -31.41
CA GLN A 107 5.06 -0.64 -30.79
C GLN A 107 4.97 -0.56 -29.25
N TRP A 108 4.11 0.29 -28.71
CA TRP A 108 4.03 0.58 -27.27
C TRP A 108 3.97 -0.67 -26.39
N PRO A 109 3.14 -1.70 -26.66
CA PRO A 109 3.11 -2.92 -25.84
C PRO A 109 4.42 -3.72 -25.81
N GLN A 110 5.29 -3.50 -26.79
CA GLN A 110 6.55 -4.24 -26.97
C GLN A 110 7.76 -3.51 -26.38
N LEU A 111 7.58 -2.28 -25.93
CA LEU A 111 8.65 -1.45 -25.37
C LEU A 111 8.74 -1.65 -23.85
N PRO A 112 9.97 -1.63 -23.28
CA PRO A 112 10.15 -1.64 -21.85
C PRO A 112 9.54 -0.40 -21.20
N ASP A 113 8.86 -0.59 -20.06
CA ASP A 113 8.32 0.50 -19.26
C ASP A 113 9.23 0.77 -18.06
N GLY A 114 9.80 1.98 -17.97
CA GLY A 114 10.68 2.40 -16.88
C GLY A 114 10.00 2.33 -15.51
N ASP A 115 8.68 2.56 -15.44
CA ASP A 115 7.93 2.46 -14.19
C ASP A 115 7.89 1.04 -13.61
N SER A 116 8.08 0.02 -14.45
CA SER A 116 8.10 -1.38 -14.02
C SER A 116 9.15 -1.67 -12.94
N LEU A 117 10.22 -0.89 -12.87
CA LEU A 117 11.22 -0.99 -11.81
C LEU A 117 10.65 -0.77 -10.40
N ARG A 118 9.52 -0.07 -10.26
CA ARG A 118 8.90 0.18 -8.95
C ARG A 118 8.09 -1.01 -8.43
N TRP A 119 7.59 -1.87 -9.31
CA TRP A 119 6.58 -2.87 -8.95
C TRP A 119 6.83 -4.29 -9.50
N SER A 120 7.74 -4.49 -10.46
CA SER A 120 7.95 -5.81 -11.08
C SER A 120 8.91 -6.73 -10.32
N ASP A 121 9.67 -6.19 -9.36
CA ASP A 121 10.79 -6.85 -8.69
C ASP A 121 11.97 -7.22 -9.63
N CYS A 122 11.90 -6.84 -10.90
CA CYS A 122 12.97 -7.05 -11.88
C CYS A 122 14.06 -5.98 -11.75
N PRO A 123 15.34 -6.33 -12.00
CA PRO A 123 16.45 -5.37 -11.94
C PRO A 123 16.51 -4.44 -13.16
N GLN A 124 15.84 -4.78 -14.24
CA GLN A 124 15.75 -4.02 -15.49
C GLN A 124 14.28 -3.73 -15.82
N PRO A 125 13.99 -2.66 -16.57
CA PRO A 125 12.65 -2.42 -17.07
C PRO A 125 12.14 -3.59 -17.91
N ILE A 126 10.86 -3.96 -17.72
CA ILE A 126 10.20 -5.02 -18.47
C ILE A 126 9.17 -4.45 -19.44
N THR A 127 8.83 -5.20 -20.47
CA THR A 127 7.64 -4.93 -21.29
C THR A 127 6.37 -5.20 -20.48
N THR A 128 5.32 -4.42 -20.74
CA THR A 128 4.06 -4.52 -20.02
C THR A 128 2.87 -4.64 -20.98
N PRO A 129 2.88 -5.68 -21.85
CA PRO A 129 1.95 -5.78 -22.96
C PRO A 129 0.49 -5.93 -22.54
N HIS A 130 0.21 -6.65 -21.43
CA HIS A 130 -1.16 -6.89 -21.00
C HIS A 130 -1.84 -5.60 -20.53
N PHE A 131 -1.16 -4.82 -19.68
CA PHE A 131 -1.71 -3.55 -19.24
C PHE A 131 -1.80 -2.53 -20.36
N ILE A 132 -0.79 -2.43 -21.23
CA ILE A 132 -0.83 -1.49 -22.35
C ILE A 132 -1.95 -1.84 -23.31
N HIS A 133 -2.16 -3.10 -23.68
CA HIS A 133 -3.30 -3.51 -24.50
C HIS A 133 -4.65 -3.20 -23.83
N HIS A 134 -4.77 -3.46 -22.54
CA HIS A 134 -5.95 -3.13 -21.75
C HIS A 134 -6.23 -1.61 -21.79
N LEU A 135 -5.21 -0.78 -21.55
CA LEU A 135 -5.33 0.66 -21.63
C LEU A 135 -5.70 1.13 -23.04
N GLN A 136 -5.02 0.61 -24.07
CA GLN A 136 -5.29 0.92 -25.48
C GLN A 136 -6.73 0.60 -25.87
N GLN A 137 -7.27 -0.51 -25.40
CA GLN A 137 -8.65 -0.90 -25.65
C GLN A 137 -9.62 0.12 -25.04
N HIS A 138 -9.45 0.48 -23.77
CA HIS A 138 -10.30 1.49 -23.13
C HIS A 138 -10.21 2.86 -23.80
N LEU A 139 -9.01 3.24 -24.25
CA LEU A 139 -8.81 4.49 -24.98
C LEU A 139 -9.46 4.48 -26.37
N ALA A 140 -9.44 3.35 -27.07
CA ALA A 140 -10.01 3.21 -28.41
C ALA A 140 -11.53 3.04 -28.41
N ASP A 141 -12.07 2.39 -27.37
CA ASP A 141 -13.50 2.13 -27.24
C ASP A 141 -14.29 3.35 -26.74
N ASP A 142 -13.61 4.33 -26.12
CA ASP A 142 -14.27 5.55 -25.65
C ASP A 142 -14.43 6.58 -26.77
N SER A 143 -15.67 6.86 -27.16
CA SER A 143 -16.00 7.77 -28.26
C SER A 143 -15.59 9.22 -28.03
N GLU A 144 -15.22 9.63 -26.80
CA GLU A 144 -14.82 10.99 -26.47
C GLU A 144 -13.31 11.17 -26.40
N VAL A 145 -12.53 10.08 -26.47
CA VAL A 145 -11.07 10.10 -26.57
C VAL A 145 -10.65 10.43 -27.99
N THR A 146 -9.70 11.33 -28.14
CA THR A 146 -9.04 11.57 -29.39
C THR A 146 -7.68 10.89 -29.40
N ILE A 147 -7.42 10.03 -30.39
CA ILE A 147 -6.11 9.42 -30.61
C ILE A 147 -5.52 10.03 -31.88
N TRP A 148 -4.45 10.80 -31.69
CA TRP A 148 -3.72 11.41 -32.82
C TRP A 148 -2.41 10.67 -33.04
N ARG A 149 -2.34 9.90 -34.09
CA ARG A 149 -1.12 9.20 -34.52
C ARG A 149 -0.26 10.07 -35.39
N GLN A 150 1.05 9.91 -35.28
CA GLN A 150 2.00 10.52 -36.18
C GLN A 150 1.64 10.15 -37.64
N ASP A 151 1.79 11.11 -38.55
CA ASP A 151 1.48 10.98 -39.96
C ASP A 151 -0.04 10.92 -40.32
N GLU A 152 -0.92 11.03 -39.31
CA GLU A 152 -2.36 11.18 -39.51
C GLU A 152 -2.82 12.64 -39.24
N PRO A 153 -3.86 13.14 -39.87
CA PRO A 153 -4.42 14.45 -39.57
C PRO A 153 -5.14 14.41 -38.22
N LEU A 154 -4.99 15.47 -37.42
CA LEU A 154 -5.74 15.59 -36.16
C LEU A 154 -7.25 15.72 -36.44
N THR A 155 -8.00 14.72 -36.03
CA THR A 155 -9.47 14.72 -36.08
C THR A 155 -10.01 14.55 -34.65
N LEU A 156 -10.67 15.59 -34.13
CA LEU A 156 -11.24 15.52 -32.80
C LEU A 156 -12.47 14.60 -32.78
N ALA A 157 -12.54 13.73 -31.81
CA ALA A 157 -13.72 12.94 -31.51
C ALA A 157 -14.93 13.87 -31.24
N ALA A 158 -16.10 13.45 -31.64
CA ALA A 158 -17.32 14.23 -31.45
C ALA A 158 -17.64 14.41 -29.96
N LEU A 159 -18.23 15.54 -29.64
CA LEU A 159 -18.76 15.77 -28.28
C LEU A 159 -20.26 15.46 -28.29
N PRO A 160 -20.72 14.52 -27.45
CA PRO A 160 -22.16 14.29 -27.35
C PRO A 160 -22.86 15.52 -26.74
N ALA A 161 -24.11 15.68 -27.06
CA ALA A 161 -24.95 16.73 -26.49
C ALA A 161 -25.15 16.43 -25.01
N ARG A 162 -24.92 17.43 -24.17
CA ARG A 162 -25.11 17.39 -22.72
C ARG A 162 -25.78 18.66 -22.22
N GLU A 163 -26.46 18.57 -21.09
CA GLU A 163 -26.97 19.74 -20.39
C GLU A 163 -25.84 20.69 -19.99
N GLY A 164 -26.17 21.97 -19.83
CA GLY A 164 -25.22 22.95 -19.33
C GLY A 164 -24.83 22.66 -17.88
N TRP A 165 -23.55 22.75 -17.56
CA TRP A 165 -23.01 22.60 -16.22
C TRP A 165 -22.52 23.95 -15.69
N GLN A 166 -22.73 24.17 -14.41
CA GLN A 166 -22.19 25.32 -13.71
C GLN A 166 -21.25 24.86 -12.60
N PRO A 167 -20.06 25.49 -12.47
CA PRO A 167 -19.19 25.19 -11.34
C PRO A 167 -19.85 25.55 -10.03
N PRO A 168 -19.46 24.90 -8.91
CA PRO A 168 -19.94 25.27 -7.58
C PRO A 168 -19.67 26.74 -7.28
N ASP A 169 -20.66 27.42 -6.74
CA ASP A 169 -20.63 28.85 -6.42
C ASP A 169 -20.18 29.16 -4.98
N GLY A 170 -19.64 28.15 -4.28
CA GLY A 170 -19.25 28.23 -2.85
C GLY A 170 -20.37 27.91 -1.89
N ARG A 171 -21.59 27.64 -2.36
CA ARG A 171 -22.69 27.12 -1.56
C ARG A 171 -22.67 25.60 -1.50
N PRO A 172 -23.21 24.98 -0.43
CA PRO A 172 -23.37 23.55 -0.41
C PRO A 172 -24.29 23.08 -1.56
N THR A 173 -23.93 21.95 -2.19
CA THR A 173 -24.84 21.25 -3.09
C THR A 173 -26.05 20.71 -2.32
N GLU A 174 -27.09 20.26 -3.03
CA GLU A 174 -28.26 19.65 -2.36
C GLU A 174 -27.86 18.46 -1.49
N GLU A 175 -26.98 17.58 -1.97
CA GLU A 175 -26.44 16.46 -1.18
C GLU A 175 -25.70 16.97 0.07
N GLN A 176 -24.81 17.94 -0.10
CA GLN A 176 -24.06 18.53 1.01
C GLN A 176 -24.98 19.22 2.01
N GLN A 177 -25.98 19.97 1.55
CA GLN A 177 -26.93 20.67 2.41
C GLN A 177 -27.77 19.70 3.25
N ALA A 178 -28.22 18.60 2.66
CA ALA A 178 -28.95 17.56 3.39
C ALA A 178 -28.10 16.94 4.51
N ILE A 179 -26.84 16.61 4.20
CA ILE A 179 -25.90 16.05 5.17
C ILE A 179 -25.56 17.08 6.27
N LEU A 180 -25.26 18.33 5.90
CA LEU A 180 -24.98 19.40 6.87
C LEU A 180 -26.13 19.62 7.84
N THR A 181 -27.36 19.65 7.33
CA THR A 181 -28.55 19.81 8.18
C THR A 181 -28.67 18.68 9.21
N ALA A 182 -28.44 17.43 8.78
CA ALA A 182 -28.48 16.29 9.68
C ALA A 182 -27.34 16.32 10.72
N LEU A 183 -26.13 16.69 10.32
CA LEU A 183 -24.97 16.77 11.23
C LEU A 183 -25.11 17.92 12.24
N LEU A 184 -25.64 19.08 11.85
CA LEU A 184 -25.83 20.23 12.72
C LEU A 184 -26.90 19.97 13.80
N GLN A 185 -27.87 19.10 13.54
CA GLN A 185 -28.92 18.68 14.48
C GLN A 185 -28.49 17.48 15.34
N ALA A 186 -27.35 16.86 15.06
CA ALA A 186 -26.91 15.67 15.75
C ALA A 186 -26.53 15.96 17.23
N GLU A 187 -26.98 15.10 18.14
CA GLU A 187 -26.64 15.19 19.57
C GLU A 187 -25.34 14.45 19.89
N SER A 188 -25.18 13.23 19.41
CA SER A 188 -23.98 12.43 19.58
C SER A 188 -23.89 11.31 18.51
N GLY A 189 -22.70 10.82 18.22
CA GLY A 189 -22.50 9.69 17.32
C GLY A 189 -21.23 9.76 16.49
N VAL A 190 -21.04 8.73 15.67
CA VAL A 190 -19.97 8.63 14.68
C VAL A 190 -20.59 8.60 13.30
N TRP A 191 -20.14 9.49 12.43
CA TRP A 191 -20.53 9.55 11.02
C TRP A 191 -19.34 9.24 10.15
N VAL A 192 -19.54 8.44 9.12
CA VAL A 192 -18.50 8.05 8.15
C VAL A 192 -18.94 8.55 6.78
N LEU A 193 -18.31 9.62 6.32
CA LEU A 193 -18.57 10.22 5.01
C LEU A 193 -17.59 9.64 3.98
N THR A 194 -18.13 8.89 3.05
CA THR A 194 -17.37 8.27 1.97
C THR A 194 -17.72 8.90 0.64
N ALA A 195 -16.73 9.09 -0.21
CA ALA A 195 -16.97 9.49 -1.59
C ALA A 195 -15.72 9.21 -2.44
N ALA A 196 -15.90 9.20 -3.76
CA ALA A 196 -14.79 9.27 -4.69
C ALA A 196 -14.04 10.61 -4.56
N ARG A 197 -12.91 10.74 -5.23
CA ARG A 197 -12.16 11.99 -5.22
C ARG A 197 -12.93 13.12 -5.92
N GLY A 198 -12.73 14.36 -5.46
CA GLY A 198 -13.35 15.52 -6.07
C GLY A 198 -14.85 15.71 -5.79
N ARG A 199 -15.38 15.01 -4.77
CA ARG A 199 -16.80 15.10 -4.37
C ARG A 199 -17.08 16.09 -3.23
N GLY A 200 -16.07 16.82 -2.76
CA GLY A 200 -16.25 17.87 -1.74
C GLY A 200 -16.38 17.38 -0.30
N LYS A 201 -15.76 16.24 0.06
CA LYS A 201 -15.73 15.73 1.45
C LYS A 201 -15.12 16.72 2.44
N SER A 202 -13.89 17.17 2.15
CA SER A 202 -13.17 18.14 2.99
C SER A 202 -13.88 19.49 3.02
N THR A 203 -14.47 19.91 1.91
CA THR A 203 -15.32 21.11 1.83
C THR A 203 -16.50 21.01 2.78
N LEU A 204 -17.23 19.88 2.76
CA LEU A 204 -18.37 19.65 3.66
C LEU A 204 -17.92 19.64 5.12
N ALA A 205 -16.82 19.00 5.45
CA ALA A 205 -16.25 19.02 6.80
C ALA A 205 -15.94 20.46 7.27
N GLY A 206 -15.33 21.29 6.42
CA GLY A 206 -15.08 22.69 6.71
C GLY A 206 -16.36 23.51 6.84
N MET A 207 -17.36 23.29 6.01
CA MET A 207 -18.68 23.94 6.11
C MET A 207 -19.39 23.59 7.41
N LEU A 208 -19.29 22.35 7.89
CA LEU A 208 -19.80 21.93 9.19
C LEU A 208 -19.17 22.75 10.31
N VAL A 209 -17.84 22.91 10.29
CA VAL A 209 -17.14 23.74 11.28
C VAL A 209 -17.60 25.19 11.22
N ALA A 210 -17.71 25.76 10.03
CA ALA A 210 -18.10 27.16 9.86
C ALA A 210 -19.52 27.46 10.37
N GLN A 211 -20.43 26.49 10.25
CA GLN A 211 -21.83 26.63 10.65
C GLN A 211 -22.11 26.12 12.07
N SER A 212 -21.26 25.28 12.64
CA SER A 212 -21.44 24.74 13.98
C SER A 212 -21.27 25.83 15.07
N PRO A 213 -22.14 25.92 16.06
CA PRO A 213 -21.93 26.76 17.23
C PRO A 213 -20.93 26.16 18.23
N LEU A 214 -20.54 24.90 18.04
CA LEU A 214 -19.68 24.13 18.95
C LEU A 214 -18.22 24.29 18.62
N THR A 215 -17.34 24.09 19.60
CA THR A 215 -15.90 24.00 19.39
C THR A 215 -15.57 22.79 18.53
N CYS A 216 -14.79 22.98 17.48
CA CYS A 216 -14.44 21.94 16.53
C CYS A 216 -12.91 21.74 16.46
N TRP A 217 -12.48 20.51 16.58
CA TRP A 217 -11.10 20.12 16.32
C TRP A 217 -11.00 19.29 15.04
N ILE A 218 -9.89 19.45 14.34
CA ILE A 218 -9.62 18.74 13.09
C ILE A 218 -8.32 17.97 13.19
N THR A 219 -8.31 16.75 12.72
CA THR A 219 -7.11 15.92 12.58
C THR A 219 -7.08 15.21 11.24
N GLY A 220 -5.92 14.74 10.83
CA GLY A 220 -5.70 14.02 9.59
C GLY A 220 -4.27 13.48 9.55
N PRO A 221 -3.89 12.69 8.52
CA PRO A 221 -2.56 12.10 8.43
C PRO A 221 -1.43 13.13 8.36
N SER A 222 -1.74 14.34 7.91
CA SER A 222 -0.84 15.49 7.92
C SER A 222 -1.64 16.80 7.89
N ARG A 223 -1.01 17.91 8.26
CA ARG A 223 -1.66 19.23 8.17
C ARG A 223 -2.07 19.57 6.74
N ALA A 224 -1.21 19.26 5.77
CA ALA A 224 -1.50 19.48 4.35
C ALA A 224 -2.73 18.69 3.86
N ALA A 225 -2.99 17.51 4.40
CA ALA A 225 -4.18 16.74 4.04
C ALA A 225 -5.49 17.39 4.50
N THR A 226 -5.45 18.24 5.55
CA THR A 226 -6.61 18.91 6.12
C THR A 226 -6.79 20.37 5.64
N GLU A 227 -5.90 20.87 4.78
CA GLU A 227 -5.97 22.26 4.29
C GLU A 227 -7.31 22.56 3.61
N GLY A 228 -7.82 21.64 2.78
CA GLY A 228 -9.11 21.83 2.12
C GLY A 228 -10.30 21.99 3.11
N ALA A 229 -10.30 21.28 4.21
CA ALA A 229 -11.29 21.47 5.27
C ALA A 229 -11.02 22.76 6.07
N GLY A 230 -9.75 23.07 6.32
CA GLY A 230 -9.33 24.29 7.03
C GLY A 230 -9.73 25.58 6.32
N GLU A 231 -9.60 25.65 5.00
CA GLU A 231 -10.03 26.80 4.19
C GLU A 231 -11.53 27.10 4.36
N TRP A 232 -12.37 26.06 4.32
CA TRP A 232 -13.82 26.21 4.48
C TRP A 232 -14.27 26.39 5.93
N ALA A 233 -13.43 26.02 6.89
CA ALA A 233 -13.70 26.19 8.32
C ALA A 233 -13.58 27.65 8.80
N GLN A 234 -13.16 28.59 7.97
CA GLN A 234 -13.05 30.02 8.26
C GLN A 234 -12.25 30.32 9.55
N GLY A 235 -11.20 29.56 9.79
CA GLY A 235 -10.34 29.71 10.99
C GLY A 235 -10.97 29.22 12.30
N ARG A 236 -12.12 28.59 12.28
CA ARG A 236 -12.85 28.13 13.48
C ARG A 236 -12.47 26.72 13.93
N ALA A 237 -11.59 26.00 13.21
CA ALA A 237 -11.11 24.69 13.60
C ALA A 237 -9.65 24.75 14.08
N GLN A 238 -9.36 24.05 15.18
CA GLN A 238 -8.00 23.83 15.63
C GLN A 238 -7.49 22.50 15.09
N PHE A 239 -6.35 22.54 14.38
CA PHE A 239 -5.68 21.32 13.88
C PHE A 239 -4.78 20.69 14.95
N TRP A 240 -4.86 19.37 15.04
CA TRP A 240 -4.01 18.52 15.85
C TRP A 240 -3.41 17.39 15.00
N ALA A 241 -2.12 17.11 15.19
CA ALA A 241 -1.56 15.84 14.69
C ALA A 241 -2.14 14.67 15.50
N PRO A 242 -2.43 13.50 14.90
CA PRO A 242 -3.16 12.41 15.58
C PRO A 242 -2.53 11.95 16.89
N ASP A 243 -1.21 11.80 16.95
CA ASP A 243 -0.50 11.39 18.17
C ASP A 243 -0.55 12.46 19.26
N ALA A 244 -0.38 13.73 18.88
CA ALA A 244 -0.49 14.87 19.80
C ALA A 244 -1.92 15.02 20.32
N LEU A 245 -2.93 14.78 19.47
CA LEU A 245 -4.33 14.78 19.87
C LEU A 245 -4.61 13.71 20.90
N LEU A 246 -4.10 12.48 20.71
CA LEU A 246 -4.29 11.41 21.69
C LEU A 246 -3.63 11.74 23.04
N ALA A 247 -2.42 12.32 23.01
CA ALA A 247 -1.75 12.79 24.22
C ALA A 247 -2.60 13.84 24.94
N GLN A 248 -3.12 14.84 24.21
CA GLN A 248 -4.02 15.85 24.76
C GLN A 248 -5.29 15.25 25.36
N CYS A 249 -5.89 14.25 24.71
CA CYS A 249 -7.08 13.57 25.23
C CYS A 249 -6.83 12.79 26.52
N ARG A 250 -5.60 12.30 26.73
CA ARG A 250 -5.23 11.54 27.94
C ARG A 250 -4.86 12.42 29.12
N GLU A 251 -4.28 13.58 28.87
CA GLU A 251 -3.69 14.45 29.88
C GLU A 251 -4.50 15.72 30.15
N GLY A 252 -5.36 16.12 29.21
CA GLY A 252 -6.11 17.35 29.22
C GLY A 252 -7.64 17.16 29.30
N ASP A 253 -8.34 18.26 29.49
CA ASP A 253 -9.80 18.31 29.41
C ASP A 253 -10.23 18.60 27.95
N VAL A 254 -11.03 17.72 27.38
CA VAL A 254 -11.60 17.84 26.03
C VAL A 254 -13.14 17.98 26.07
N SER A 255 -13.72 18.16 27.23
CA SER A 255 -15.19 18.21 27.43
C SER A 255 -15.87 19.33 26.66
N GLU A 256 -15.18 20.45 26.40
CA GLU A 256 -15.70 21.58 25.65
C GLU A 256 -15.72 21.37 24.13
N VAL A 257 -15.07 20.29 23.63
CA VAL A 257 -15.00 20.02 22.19
C VAL A 257 -16.25 19.29 21.74
N GLY A 258 -17.08 19.98 20.96
CA GLY A 258 -18.32 19.42 20.45
C GLY A 258 -18.18 18.51 19.25
N TRP A 259 -17.17 18.73 18.40
CA TRP A 259 -16.90 17.95 17.18
C TRP A 259 -15.41 17.59 17.03
N LEU A 260 -15.13 16.34 16.74
CA LEU A 260 -13.88 15.91 16.13
C LEU A 260 -14.12 15.59 14.66
N LEU A 261 -13.39 16.27 13.77
CA LEU A 261 -13.36 15.97 12.35
C LEU A 261 -12.05 15.28 12.01
N VAL A 262 -12.15 14.13 11.36
CA VAL A 262 -11.00 13.33 10.94
C VAL A 262 -10.99 13.26 9.42
N ASP A 263 -10.17 14.08 8.77
CA ASP A 263 -10.07 14.09 7.31
C ASP A 263 -9.06 13.02 6.85
N GLU A 264 -9.39 12.31 5.78
CA GLU A 264 -8.68 11.13 5.28
C GLU A 264 -8.42 10.07 6.37
N ALA A 265 -9.47 9.74 7.12
CA ALA A 265 -9.43 8.83 8.28
C ALA A 265 -8.81 7.46 7.98
N ALA A 266 -8.97 6.95 6.77
CA ALA A 266 -8.39 5.68 6.33
C ALA A 266 -6.84 5.67 6.31
N ALA A 267 -6.20 6.83 6.31
CA ALA A 267 -4.75 6.96 6.36
C ALA A 267 -4.19 7.02 7.79
N ILE A 268 -5.05 7.07 8.81
CA ILE A 268 -4.67 7.06 10.23
C ILE A 268 -4.70 5.61 10.75
N PRO A 269 -3.71 5.16 11.55
CA PRO A 269 -3.72 3.82 12.13
C PRO A 269 -5.00 3.53 12.92
N ALA A 270 -5.65 2.41 12.62
CA ALA A 270 -6.93 2.04 13.21
C ALA A 270 -6.95 2.03 14.74
N PRO A 271 -5.93 1.51 15.47
CA PRO A 271 -5.91 1.55 16.93
C PRO A 271 -5.88 2.95 17.52
N LEU A 272 -5.17 3.88 16.86
CA LEU A 272 -5.11 5.29 17.26
C LEU A 272 -6.48 5.95 17.07
N LEU A 273 -7.08 5.75 15.90
CA LEU A 273 -8.38 6.30 15.58
C LEU A 273 -9.49 5.78 16.52
N GLN A 274 -9.44 4.48 16.84
CA GLN A 274 -10.41 3.86 17.76
C GLN A 274 -10.36 4.48 19.17
N GLN A 275 -9.17 4.79 19.67
CA GLN A 275 -9.02 5.49 20.95
C GLN A 275 -9.56 6.91 20.86
N LEU A 276 -9.22 7.68 19.80
CA LEU A 276 -9.67 9.06 19.63
C LEU A 276 -11.19 9.20 19.61
N ILE A 277 -11.89 8.31 18.89
CA ILE A 277 -13.37 8.36 18.78
C ILE A 277 -14.06 8.34 20.15
N GLY A 278 -13.50 7.62 21.12
CA GLY A 278 -14.10 7.48 22.45
C GLY A 278 -14.09 8.75 23.32
N TYR A 279 -13.30 9.76 22.95
CA TYR A 279 -13.19 10.99 23.74
C TYR A 279 -14.19 12.09 23.36
N PHE A 280 -14.83 11.98 22.20
CA PHE A 280 -15.66 13.06 21.65
C PHE A 280 -17.12 12.65 21.48
N PRO A 281 -18.08 13.54 21.80
CA PRO A 281 -19.49 13.21 21.64
C PRO A 281 -19.93 13.09 20.19
N ARG A 282 -19.29 13.82 19.27
CA ARG A 282 -19.58 13.81 17.84
C ARG A 282 -18.28 13.67 17.05
N VAL A 283 -18.25 12.69 16.16
CA VAL A 283 -17.08 12.42 15.30
C VAL A 283 -17.51 12.28 13.85
N LEU A 284 -16.94 13.09 12.97
CA LEU A 284 -17.07 12.93 11.52
C LEU A 284 -15.78 12.39 10.94
N LEU A 285 -15.83 11.19 10.40
CA LEU A 285 -14.72 10.57 9.65
C LEU A 285 -14.97 10.77 8.17
N THR A 286 -14.05 11.39 7.46
CA THR A 286 -14.11 11.46 5.99
C THR A 286 -13.06 10.53 5.37
N THR A 287 -13.39 9.87 4.28
CA THR A 287 -12.43 9.02 3.56
C THR A 287 -12.79 8.86 2.09
N THR A 288 -11.73 8.71 1.28
CA THR A 288 -11.87 8.40 -0.15
C THR A 288 -11.97 6.89 -0.33
N VAL A 289 -13.06 6.41 -0.94
CA VAL A 289 -13.29 4.95 -1.14
C VAL A 289 -12.83 4.45 -2.50
N GLN A 290 -12.73 5.34 -3.48
CA GLN A 290 -12.31 5.04 -4.85
C GLN A 290 -11.16 5.93 -5.24
N GLY A 291 -10.17 5.35 -5.92
CA GLY A 291 -9.01 6.07 -6.42
C GLY A 291 -7.69 5.38 -6.16
N TYR A 292 -6.62 6.00 -6.59
CA TYR A 292 -5.25 5.45 -6.53
C TYR A 292 -4.69 5.30 -5.08
N GLU A 293 -5.32 5.84 -4.07
CA GLU A 293 -4.87 5.73 -2.67
C GLU A 293 -5.30 4.43 -2.00
N GLY A 294 -6.34 3.78 -2.48
CA GLY A 294 -6.74 2.40 -2.17
C GLY A 294 -7.07 2.05 -0.71
N THR A 295 -7.10 3.03 0.20
CA THR A 295 -7.23 2.78 1.65
C THR A 295 -8.67 2.72 2.14
N GLY A 296 -9.60 3.37 1.45
CA GLY A 296 -10.96 3.59 1.95
C GLY A 296 -11.82 2.34 2.08
N ARG A 297 -11.71 1.38 1.14
CA ARG A 297 -12.48 0.12 1.23
C ARG A 297 -12.05 -0.74 2.41
N GLY A 298 -10.74 -0.90 2.61
CA GLY A 298 -10.21 -1.62 3.76
C GLY A 298 -10.61 -0.98 5.08
N PHE A 299 -10.67 0.34 5.13
CA PHE A 299 -11.15 1.11 6.27
C PHE A 299 -12.62 0.78 6.60
N LEU A 300 -13.52 0.83 5.62
CA LEU A 300 -14.92 0.49 5.82
C LEU A 300 -15.11 -0.94 6.31
N LEU A 301 -14.43 -1.89 5.68
CA LEU A 301 -14.60 -3.32 5.95
C LEU A 301 -13.99 -3.78 7.29
N LYS A 302 -12.94 -3.12 7.75
CA LYS A 302 -12.20 -3.56 8.94
C LYS A 302 -12.42 -2.63 10.13
N PHE A 303 -12.27 -1.33 9.94
CA PHE A 303 -12.40 -0.36 11.01
C PHE A 303 -13.86 -0.07 11.34
N CYS A 304 -14.65 0.36 10.35
CA CYS A 304 -16.04 0.74 10.58
C CYS A 304 -16.91 -0.44 11.00
N ALA A 305 -16.65 -1.65 10.46
CA ALA A 305 -17.34 -2.87 10.89
C ALA A 305 -17.07 -3.26 12.36
N GLY A 306 -15.99 -2.76 12.94
CA GLY A 306 -15.65 -2.95 14.37
C GLY A 306 -16.23 -1.90 15.30
N LEU A 307 -16.85 -0.83 14.77
CA LEU A 307 -17.51 0.19 15.58
C LEU A 307 -18.84 -0.32 16.14
N PRO A 308 -19.19 0.03 17.39
CA PRO A 308 -20.49 -0.36 17.98
C PRO A 308 -21.69 0.14 17.17
N SER A 309 -21.59 1.37 16.65
CA SER A 309 -22.55 1.97 15.72
C SER A 309 -21.90 3.13 14.96
N TYR A 310 -22.32 3.34 13.74
CA TYR A 310 -21.98 4.54 12.96
C TYR A 310 -23.07 4.79 11.91
N GLN A 311 -23.15 6.03 11.44
CA GLN A 311 -24.02 6.40 10.32
C GLN A 311 -23.17 6.59 9.05
N ALA A 312 -23.51 5.85 8.01
CA ALA A 312 -22.84 5.97 6.72
C ALA A 312 -23.44 7.12 5.91
N LEU A 313 -22.58 7.98 5.40
CA LEU A 313 -22.92 9.11 4.52
C LEU A 313 -22.10 8.99 3.22
N SER A 314 -22.66 9.46 2.12
CA SER A 314 -21.97 9.45 0.84
C SER A 314 -22.22 10.73 0.05
N LEU A 315 -21.24 11.12 -0.79
CA LEU A 315 -21.36 12.17 -1.79
C LEU A 315 -21.06 11.57 -3.17
N GLN A 316 -21.95 11.80 -4.10
CA GLN A 316 -21.86 11.27 -5.47
C GLN A 316 -21.50 12.35 -6.50
N GLN A 317 -21.98 13.58 -6.29
CA GLN A 317 -21.84 14.65 -7.25
C GLN A 317 -20.40 15.17 -7.33
N PRO A 318 -19.74 15.15 -8.52
CA PRO A 318 -18.44 15.79 -8.68
C PRO A 318 -18.52 17.32 -8.53
N MET A 319 -17.48 17.90 -7.94
CA MET A 319 -17.42 19.36 -7.71
C MET A 319 -16.62 20.11 -8.78
N ARG A 320 -15.67 19.45 -9.44
CA ARG A 320 -14.74 20.07 -10.40
C ARG A 320 -15.09 19.83 -11.85
N TRP A 321 -16.02 18.91 -12.09
CA TRP A 321 -16.52 18.51 -13.43
C TRP A 321 -17.95 17.99 -13.31
N ALA A 322 -18.61 17.80 -14.44
CA ALA A 322 -19.96 17.24 -14.50
C ALA A 322 -19.95 15.71 -14.35
N GLN A 323 -21.06 15.16 -13.93
CA GLN A 323 -21.27 13.72 -13.91
C GLN A 323 -21.14 13.14 -15.33
N GLY A 324 -20.50 11.96 -15.45
CA GLY A 324 -20.26 11.33 -16.75
C GLY A 324 -19.08 11.93 -17.53
N ASP A 325 -18.17 12.62 -16.85
CA ASP A 325 -16.94 13.14 -17.43
C ASP A 325 -16.09 12.04 -18.08
N ALA A 326 -15.62 12.30 -19.30
CA ALA A 326 -14.88 11.32 -20.08
C ALA A 326 -13.53 10.93 -19.42
N LEU A 327 -12.80 11.89 -18.87
CA LEU A 327 -11.50 11.62 -18.26
C LEU A 327 -11.64 10.79 -16.97
N GLU A 328 -12.67 11.03 -16.16
CA GLU A 328 -12.98 10.21 -14.99
C GLU A 328 -13.35 8.79 -15.41
N ARG A 329 -14.27 8.64 -16.36
CA ARG A 329 -14.72 7.33 -16.85
C ARG A 329 -13.57 6.47 -17.37
N ILE A 330 -12.66 7.05 -18.16
CA ILE A 330 -11.50 6.35 -18.72
C ILE A 330 -10.56 5.91 -17.60
N THR A 331 -10.27 6.79 -16.65
CA THR A 331 -9.39 6.49 -15.52
C THR A 331 -9.98 5.37 -14.67
N ASP A 332 -11.27 5.45 -14.36
CA ASP A 332 -11.96 4.44 -13.54
C ASP A 332 -12.00 3.07 -14.23
N ASN A 333 -12.28 3.04 -15.54
CA ASN A 333 -12.34 1.81 -16.31
C ASN A 333 -10.94 1.19 -16.51
N ALA A 334 -9.96 1.98 -16.91
CA ALA A 334 -8.60 1.49 -17.18
C ALA A 334 -7.88 1.02 -15.91
N LEU A 335 -8.16 1.64 -14.76
CA LEU A 335 -7.56 1.30 -13.48
C LEU A 335 -8.46 0.42 -12.59
N LEU A 336 -9.61 0.00 -13.10
CA LEU A 336 -10.59 -0.88 -12.44
C LEU A 336 -11.01 -0.33 -11.05
N PHE A 337 -11.28 0.98 -10.98
CA PHE A 337 -11.75 1.63 -9.77
C PHE A 337 -13.25 1.43 -9.51
N ASN A 338 -14.02 1.03 -10.52
CA ASN A 338 -15.46 0.83 -10.42
C ASN A 338 -15.82 -0.30 -9.46
N GLU A 339 -16.90 -0.11 -8.72
CA GLU A 339 -17.48 -1.18 -7.91
C GLU A 339 -18.19 -2.19 -8.81
N LEU A 340 -18.00 -3.45 -8.52
CA LEU A 340 -18.82 -4.49 -9.14
C LEU A 340 -20.17 -4.56 -8.43
N PRO A 341 -21.26 -4.80 -9.17
CA PRO A 341 -22.57 -5.00 -8.58
C PRO A 341 -22.55 -6.14 -7.57
N ALA A 342 -23.36 -6.04 -6.53
CA ALA A 342 -23.52 -7.10 -5.55
C ALA A 342 -24.01 -8.38 -6.24
N TRP A 343 -23.35 -9.49 -5.94
CA TRP A 343 -23.68 -10.78 -6.51
C TRP A 343 -24.89 -11.39 -5.78
N PRO A 344 -25.93 -11.91 -6.47
CA PRO A 344 -26.93 -12.74 -5.85
C PRO A 344 -26.31 -14.11 -5.51
N ALA A 345 -26.36 -14.47 -4.23
CA ALA A 345 -25.88 -15.77 -3.75
C ALA A 345 -26.94 -16.86 -4.06
N ASP A 346 -27.04 -17.27 -5.31
CA ASP A 346 -27.89 -18.39 -5.67
C ASP A 346 -27.06 -19.67 -5.64
N GLY A 347 -27.42 -20.64 -4.85
CA GLY A 347 -26.82 -21.95 -4.56
C GLY A 347 -26.19 -22.75 -5.70
N GLN A 348 -25.42 -22.07 -6.57
CA GLN A 348 -24.65 -22.69 -7.65
C GLN A 348 -23.42 -23.42 -7.09
N ALA A 349 -23.09 -24.54 -7.70
CA ALA A 349 -21.84 -25.23 -7.40
C ALA A 349 -20.61 -24.34 -7.67
N ILE A 350 -19.63 -24.45 -6.79
CA ILE A 350 -18.39 -23.66 -6.90
C ILE A 350 -17.32 -24.52 -7.56
N ASP A 351 -16.83 -24.05 -8.70
CA ASP A 351 -15.72 -24.64 -9.41
C ASP A 351 -14.42 -23.92 -9.05
N TYR A 352 -13.34 -24.71 -8.90
CA TYR A 352 -12.01 -24.20 -8.57
C TYR A 352 -11.05 -24.40 -9.73
N SER A 353 -10.45 -23.34 -10.21
CA SER A 353 -9.54 -23.35 -11.35
C SER A 353 -8.28 -22.51 -11.07
N GLN A 354 -7.28 -22.72 -11.91
CA GLN A 354 -6.17 -21.79 -12.04
C GLN A 354 -6.29 -20.99 -13.33
N ALA A 355 -5.72 -19.80 -13.35
CA ALA A 355 -5.56 -19.03 -14.55
C ALA A 355 -4.11 -18.62 -14.72
N GLU A 356 -3.59 -18.73 -15.93
CA GLU A 356 -2.37 -18.06 -16.30
C GLU A 356 -2.60 -16.55 -16.44
N GLN A 357 -1.55 -15.77 -16.22
CA GLN A 357 -1.61 -14.30 -16.34
C GLN A 357 -2.21 -13.86 -17.67
N ARG A 358 -1.77 -14.48 -18.77
CA ARG A 358 -2.26 -14.22 -20.11
C ARG A 358 -3.77 -14.51 -20.26
N GLU A 359 -4.23 -15.63 -19.72
CA GLU A 359 -5.65 -16.03 -19.79
C GLU A 359 -6.55 -15.08 -18.99
N LEU A 360 -6.10 -14.69 -17.79
CA LEU A 360 -6.82 -13.74 -16.95
C LEU A 360 -6.92 -12.37 -17.61
N CYS A 361 -5.84 -11.89 -18.21
CA CYS A 361 -5.80 -10.60 -18.89
C CYS A 361 -6.56 -10.59 -20.21
N ALA A 362 -6.78 -11.75 -20.85
CA ALA A 362 -7.54 -11.86 -22.10
C ALA A 362 -9.06 -11.76 -21.90
N ASP A 363 -9.54 -11.89 -20.65
CA ASP A 363 -10.95 -11.75 -20.28
C ASP A 363 -11.16 -10.52 -19.37
N PRO A 364 -11.53 -9.34 -19.92
CA PRO A 364 -11.65 -8.11 -19.14
C PRO A 364 -12.68 -8.19 -18.00
N GLN A 365 -13.78 -8.93 -18.19
CA GLN A 365 -14.82 -9.06 -17.16
C GLN A 365 -14.32 -9.92 -15.99
N ARG A 366 -13.69 -11.05 -16.29
CA ARG A 366 -13.10 -11.96 -15.32
C ARG A 366 -11.96 -11.26 -14.55
N LEU A 367 -11.08 -10.54 -15.25
CA LEU A 367 -10.03 -9.73 -14.65
C LEU A 367 -10.59 -8.69 -13.69
N ALA A 368 -11.59 -7.91 -14.13
CA ALA A 368 -12.21 -6.88 -13.30
C ALA A 368 -12.82 -7.45 -12.02
N ARG A 369 -13.55 -8.58 -12.10
CA ARG A 369 -14.14 -9.26 -10.95
C ARG A 369 -13.08 -9.84 -10.01
N PHE A 370 -12.08 -10.49 -10.57
CA PHE A 370 -10.95 -11.03 -9.82
C PHE A 370 -10.22 -9.94 -9.04
N TYR A 371 -9.86 -8.85 -9.72
CA TYR A 371 -9.14 -7.74 -9.11
C TYR A 371 -9.98 -6.98 -8.08
N ALA A 372 -11.25 -6.72 -8.37
CA ALA A 372 -12.16 -6.05 -7.43
C ALA A 372 -12.36 -6.86 -6.14
N LEU A 373 -12.48 -8.20 -6.25
CA LEU A 373 -12.61 -9.07 -5.09
C LEU A 373 -11.34 -9.01 -4.21
N LEU A 374 -10.15 -9.11 -4.80
CA LEU A 374 -8.88 -8.98 -4.08
C LEU A 374 -8.69 -7.58 -3.48
N SER A 375 -9.10 -6.54 -4.19
CA SER A 375 -9.01 -5.16 -3.72
C SER A 375 -9.93 -4.89 -2.53
N SER A 376 -11.10 -5.52 -2.50
CA SER A 376 -12.07 -5.38 -1.42
C SER A 376 -11.59 -5.95 -0.08
N ALA A 377 -10.69 -6.92 -0.10
CA ALA A 377 -10.23 -7.64 1.10
C ALA A 377 -8.96 -7.06 1.73
N HIS A 378 -8.26 -6.17 1.04
CA HIS A 378 -6.99 -5.62 1.48
C HIS A 378 -7.12 -4.17 1.97
N TYR A 379 -6.36 -3.86 3.03
CA TYR A 379 -6.34 -2.53 3.63
C TYR A 379 -5.84 -1.45 2.67
N ARG A 380 -4.86 -1.78 1.85
CA ARG A 380 -4.28 -0.86 0.87
C ARG A 380 -4.12 -1.53 -0.48
N THR A 381 -4.71 -0.92 -1.50
CA THR A 381 -4.61 -1.33 -2.91
C THR A 381 -4.23 -0.10 -3.73
N SER A 382 -3.29 -0.25 -4.63
CA SER A 382 -2.89 0.83 -5.53
C SER A 382 -2.97 0.37 -6.99
N PRO A 383 -3.02 1.29 -7.97
CA PRO A 383 -2.94 0.95 -9.39
C PRO A 383 -1.68 0.15 -9.75
N LEU A 384 -0.61 0.25 -8.95
CA LEU A 384 0.59 -0.57 -9.13
C LEU A 384 0.33 -2.07 -8.91
N ASP A 385 -0.61 -2.41 -8.03
CA ASP A 385 -1.00 -3.80 -7.83
C ASP A 385 -1.65 -4.39 -9.09
N LEU A 386 -2.45 -3.59 -9.81
CA LEU A 386 -3.01 -4.00 -11.10
C LEU A 386 -1.91 -4.22 -12.14
N ARG A 387 -0.94 -3.29 -12.23
CA ARG A 387 0.22 -3.43 -13.12
C ARG A 387 1.01 -4.70 -12.81
N ARG A 388 1.30 -4.92 -11.53
CA ARG A 388 2.00 -6.11 -11.05
C ARG A 388 1.24 -7.40 -11.38
N LEU A 389 -0.07 -7.41 -11.14
CA LEU A 389 -0.92 -8.56 -11.45
C LEU A 389 -0.88 -8.89 -12.94
N MET A 390 -0.94 -7.88 -13.81
CA MET A 390 -1.06 -8.08 -15.25
C MET A 390 0.25 -8.43 -15.95
N ASP A 391 1.40 -7.89 -15.48
CA ASP A 391 2.64 -7.95 -16.25
C ASP A 391 3.89 -8.38 -15.44
N ALA A 392 3.86 -8.42 -14.11
CA ALA A 392 5.02 -8.87 -13.37
C ALA A 392 5.24 -10.38 -13.57
N PRO A 393 6.49 -10.83 -13.75
CA PRO A 393 6.78 -12.25 -13.87
C PRO A 393 6.57 -12.99 -12.53
N GLY A 394 6.36 -14.30 -12.61
CA GLY A 394 6.22 -15.15 -11.42
C GLY A 394 4.91 -14.99 -10.65
N MET A 395 3.86 -14.50 -11.30
CA MET A 395 2.52 -14.38 -10.70
C MET A 395 1.65 -15.61 -11.01
N HIS A 396 0.92 -16.09 -10.00
CA HIS A 396 0.02 -17.23 -10.11
C HIS A 396 -1.34 -16.88 -9.52
N PHE A 397 -2.41 -17.39 -10.13
CA PHE A 397 -3.79 -17.03 -9.78
C PHE A 397 -4.65 -18.27 -9.62
N GLY A 398 -5.40 -18.34 -8.52
CA GLY A 398 -6.44 -19.32 -8.30
C GLY A 398 -7.81 -18.65 -8.19
N LEU A 399 -8.82 -19.28 -8.76
CA LEU A 399 -10.19 -18.79 -8.79
C LEU A 399 -11.15 -19.82 -8.21
N ALA A 400 -12.15 -19.31 -7.52
CA ALA A 400 -13.38 -20.03 -7.21
C ALA A 400 -14.52 -19.32 -7.94
N GLN A 401 -15.26 -20.05 -8.77
CA GLN A 401 -16.30 -19.48 -9.62
C GLN A 401 -17.63 -20.20 -9.39
N ALA A 402 -18.71 -19.43 -9.34
CA ALA A 402 -20.08 -19.89 -9.41
C ALA A 402 -20.66 -19.48 -10.75
N GLY A 403 -20.71 -20.42 -11.72
CA GLY A 403 -20.99 -20.10 -13.11
C GLY A 403 -19.93 -19.17 -13.71
N GLN A 404 -20.33 -18.00 -14.18
CA GLN A 404 -19.40 -16.99 -14.73
C GLN A 404 -18.81 -16.04 -13.68
N GLU A 405 -19.23 -16.15 -12.42
CA GLU A 405 -18.86 -15.18 -11.39
C GLU A 405 -17.69 -15.65 -10.54
N VAL A 406 -16.74 -14.75 -10.29
CA VAL A 406 -15.61 -15.00 -9.39
C VAL A 406 -16.06 -14.74 -7.96
N VAL A 407 -16.20 -15.81 -7.18
CA VAL A 407 -16.64 -15.76 -5.77
C VAL A 407 -15.48 -15.90 -4.79
N GLY A 408 -14.33 -16.36 -5.25
CA GLY A 408 -13.09 -16.45 -4.48
C GLY A 408 -11.89 -16.25 -5.38
N ALA A 409 -10.85 -15.64 -4.86
CA ALA A 409 -9.64 -15.32 -5.58
C ALA A 409 -8.41 -15.45 -4.70
N VAL A 410 -7.32 -15.99 -5.24
CA VAL A 410 -6.00 -16.02 -4.60
C VAL A 410 -4.94 -15.63 -5.60
N TRP A 411 -4.01 -14.79 -5.16
CA TRP A 411 -2.86 -14.31 -5.93
C TRP A 411 -1.58 -14.66 -5.20
N LEU A 412 -0.67 -15.34 -5.89
CA LEU A 412 0.63 -15.75 -5.37
C LEU A 412 1.76 -15.16 -6.22
N ALA A 413 2.89 -14.92 -5.57
CA ALA A 413 4.14 -14.48 -6.20
C ALA A 413 5.25 -15.49 -5.91
N GLU A 414 6.06 -15.80 -6.93
CA GLU A 414 7.24 -16.63 -6.75
C GLU A 414 8.28 -15.93 -5.89
N GLU A 415 8.91 -16.68 -4.99
CA GLU A 415 10.01 -16.22 -4.14
C GLU A 415 11.09 -17.28 -4.02
N GLY A 416 12.29 -16.83 -3.68
CA GLY A 416 13.42 -17.74 -3.45
C GLY A 416 14.17 -18.14 -4.71
N GLY A 417 14.89 -19.28 -4.65
CA GLY A 417 15.76 -19.73 -5.71
C GLY A 417 16.99 -18.83 -5.92
N LEU A 418 17.37 -18.07 -4.89
CA LEU A 418 18.54 -17.20 -4.94
C LEU A 418 19.82 -18.02 -4.78
N SER A 419 20.95 -17.48 -5.29
CA SER A 419 22.25 -18.13 -5.07
C SER A 419 22.61 -18.14 -3.57
N ALA A 420 23.48 -19.07 -3.17
CA ALA A 420 23.95 -19.17 -1.79
C ALA A 420 24.68 -17.89 -1.34
N GLU A 421 25.47 -17.29 -2.24
CA GLU A 421 26.18 -16.02 -1.98
C GLU A 421 25.19 -14.88 -1.70
N LEU A 422 24.16 -14.73 -2.54
CA LEU A 422 23.16 -13.69 -2.37
C LEU A 422 22.33 -13.92 -1.11
N ALA A 423 21.97 -15.16 -0.80
CA ALA A 423 21.26 -15.52 0.43
C ALA A 423 22.09 -15.18 1.68
N HIS A 424 23.39 -15.46 1.67
CA HIS A 424 24.33 -15.09 2.72
C HIS A 424 24.43 -13.56 2.87
N ASP A 425 24.52 -12.81 1.76
CA ASP A 425 24.56 -11.35 1.78
C ASP A 425 23.26 -10.75 2.35
N VAL A 426 22.11 -11.35 2.04
CA VAL A 426 20.80 -10.95 2.62
C VAL A 426 20.81 -11.21 4.13
N TRP A 427 21.24 -12.40 4.56
CA TRP A 427 21.35 -12.73 5.97
C TRP A 427 22.29 -11.77 6.72
N ALA A 428 23.44 -11.47 6.14
CA ALA A 428 24.45 -10.56 6.71
C ALA A 428 24.02 -9.10 6.73
N GLY A 429 22.93 -8.74 6.06
CA GLY A 429 22.42 -7.37 5.95
C GLY A 429 23.15 -6.50 4.93
N ARG A 430 23.94 -7.09 4.03
CA ARG A 430 24.70 -6.40 2.97
C ARG A 430 23.85 -6.09 1.76
N ARG A 431 22.91 -6.97 1.42
CA ARG A 431 22.05 -6.85 0.22
C ARG A 431 20.59 -7.10 0.54
N ARG A 432 19.72 -6.39 -0.20
CA ARG A 432 18.26 -6.58 -0.17
C ARG A 432 17.73 -6.54 -1.59
N PRO A 433 17.73 -7.68 -2.30
CA PRO A 433 17.14 -7.75 -3.62
C PRO A 433 15.64 -7.43 -3.55
N ARG A 434 15.08 -6.95 -4.65
CA ARG A 434 13.65 -6.68 -4.74
C ARG A 434 12.86 -7.98 -4.69
N GLY A 435 11.62 -7.91 -4.22
CA GLY A 435 10.77 -9.09 -4.02
C GLY A 435 11.23 -9.98 -2.87
N ASN A 436 10.87 -11.26 -2.94
CA ASN A 436 11.30 -12.30 -2.00
C ASN A 436 11.00 -11.98 -0.52
N LEU A 437 9.85 -11.36 -0.22
CA LEU A 437 9.54 -10.77 1.08
C LEU A 437 9.73 -11.76 2.25
N VAL A 438 9.09 -12.93 2.19
CA VAL A 438 9.16 -13.92 3.27
C VAL A 438 10.51 -14.62 3.27
N ALA A 439 11.00 -15.04 2.09
CA ALA A 439 12.29 -15.71 1.97
C ALA A 439 13.44 -14.86 2.53
N GLN A 440 13.49 -13.57 2.17
CA GLN A 440 14.49 -12.64 2.70
C GLN A 440 14.30 -12.37 4.20
N SER A 441 13.06 -12.24 4.66
CA SER A 441 12.79 -11.98 6.09
C SER A 441 13.22 -13.13 6.98
N LEU A 442 13.06 -14.37 6.52
CA LEU A 442 13.53 -15.55 7.25
C LEU A 442 15.06 -15.59 7.36
N ALA A 443 15.79 -15.08 6.37
CA ALA A 443 17.24 -14.94 6.45
C ALA A 443 17.64 -13.72 7.31
N ALA A 444 17.19 -12.54 6.93
CA ALA A 444 17.64 -11.29 7.55
C ALA A 444 17.19 -11.11 9.00
N HIS A 445 16.02 -11.63 9.37
CA HIS A 445 15.40 -11.45 10.68
C HIS A 445 15.11 -12.75 11.41
N GLY A 446 14.90 -13.85 10.73
CA GLY A 446 14.59 -15.16 11.30
C GLY A 446 15.80 -16.08 11.45
N GLY A 447 17.02 -15.60 11.16
CA GLY A 447 18.26 -16.37 11.33
C GLY A 447 18.49 -17.51 10.32
N GLN A 448 17.52 -17.81 9.43
CA GLN A 448 17.58 -18.91 8.49
C GLN A 448 18.27 -18.48 7.19
N TRP A 449 19.59 -18.34 7.20
CA TRP A 449 20.38 -17.76 6.09
C TRP A 449 20.13 -18.43 4.75
N TRP A 450 19.82 -19.69 4.73
CA TRP A 450 19.61 -20.52 3.52
C TRP A 450 18.16 -20.47 3.00
N ALA A 451 17.21 -19.89 3.74
CA ALA A 451 15.82 -19.81 3.32
C ALA A 451 15.61 -19.21 1.92
N PRO A 452 16.36 -18.16 1.51
CA PRO A 452 16.19 -17.61 0.16
C PRO A 452 16.69 -18.52 -0.97
N THR A 453 17.46 -19.57 -0.69
CA THR A 453 17.89 -20.53 -1.72
C THR A 453 16.77 -21.50 -2.11
N LEU A 454 15.79 -21.71 -1.23
CA LEU A 454 14.66 -22.57 -1.49
C LEU A 454 13.64 -21.89 -2.43
N ARG A 455 12.92 -22.69 -3.19
CA ARG A 455 11.88 -22.21 -4.10
C ARG A 455 10.53 -22.19 -3.40
N SER A 456 9.86 -21.08 -3.43
CA SER A 456 8.58 -20.90 -2.76
C SER A 456 7.60 -20.03 -3.56
N ARG A 457 6.35 -20.03 -3.12
CA ARG A 457 5.36 -19.03 -3.53
C ARG A 457 4.74 -18.39 -2.29
N ARG A 458 4.65 -17.08 -2.31
CA ARG A 458 3.97 -16.34 -1.27
C ARG A 458 2.55 -16.00 -1.69
N ILE A 459 1.56 -16.36 -0.87
CA ILE A 459 0.19 -15.86 -1.03
C ILE A 459 0.21 -14.37 -0.72
N THR A 460 0.04 -13.57 -1.78
CA THR A 460 0.07 -12.11 -1.72
C THR A 460 -1.27 -11.58 -1.26
N ARG A 461 -2.35 -12.15 -1.81
CA ARG A 461 -3.74 -11.79 -1.50
C ARG A 461 -4.65 -12.98 -1.65
N ILE A 462 -5.66 -13.05 -0.78
CA ILE A 462 -6.74 -14.02 -0.86
C ILE A 462 -8.03 -13.36 -0.39
N ALA A 463 -9.12 -13.61 -1.12
CA ALA A 463 -10.43 -13.05 -0.80
C ALA A 463 -11.56 -13.98 -1.20
N THR A 464 -12.69 -13.86 -0.48
CA THR A 464 -13.97 -14.46 -0.85
C THR A 464 -15.07 -13.42 -0.73
N LEU A 465 -16.12 -13.54 -1.52
CA LEU A 465 -17.28 -12.67 -1.40
C LEU A 465 -17.79 -12.66 0.05
N PRO A 466 -18.16 -11.50 0.61
CA PRO A 466 -18.61 -11.41 1.99
C PRO A 466 -19.76 -12.37 2.32
N ALA A 467 -20.73 -12.50 1.43
CA ALA A 467 -21.88 -13.38 1.60
C ALA A 467 -21.53 -14.89 1.65
N LEU A 468 -20.37 -15.28 1.10
CA LEU A 468 -19.91 -16.67 1.02
C LEU A 468 -18.73 -16.95 1.97
N ARG A 469 -18.42 -16.06 2.88
CA ARG A 469 -17.39 -16.28 3.89
C ARG A 469 -17.76 -17.41 4.84
N ARG A 470 -16.73 -18.06 5.43
CA ARG A 470 -16.85 -19.20 6.36
C ARG A 470 -17.48 -20.46 5.79
N GLN A 471 -17.58 -20.56 4.46
CA GLN A 471 -18.04 -21.76 3.75
C GLN A 471 -16.88 -22.61 3.21
N GLY A 472 -15.64 -22.32 3.60
CA GLY A 472 -14.47 -23.12 3.23
C GLY A 472 -13.82 -22.74 1.90
N ILE A 473 -14.33 -21.76 1.14
CA ILE A 473 -13.84 -21.38 -0.19
C ILE A 473 -12.36 -20.99 -0.16
N ALA A 474 -11.96 -20.09 0.75
CA ALA A 474 -10.57 -19.66 0.85
C ALA A 474 -9.63 -20.84 1.21
N ARG A 475 -10.06 -21.73 2.11
CA ARG A 475 -9.31 -22.94 2.46
C ARG A 475 -9.12 -23.86 1.25
N GLN A 476 -10.17 -24.05 0.47
CA GLN A 476 -10.12 -24.87 -0.75
C GLN A 476 -9.21 -24.25 -1.81
N LEU A 477 -9.20 -22.92 -1.95
CA LEU A 477 -8.25 -22.21 -2.82
C LEU A 477 -6.80 -22.49 -2.39
N VAL A 478 -6.50 -22.39 -1.10
CA VAL A 478 -5.16 -22.70 -0.57
C VAL A 478 -4.78 -24.16 -0.82
N GLU A 479 -5.67 -25.10 -0.59
CA GLU A 479 -5.42 -26.53 -0.83
C GLU A 479 -5.17 -26.83 -2.32
N ARG A 480 -5.87 -26.16 -3.23
CA ARG A 480 -5.60 -26.24 -4.67
C ARG A 480 -4.22 -25.71 -5.02
N GLN A 481 -3.79 -24.60 -4.40
CA GLN A 481 -2.43 -24.09 -4.62
C GLN A 481 -1.38 -25.05 -4.10
N ARG A 482 -1.61 -25.68 -2.93
CA ARG A 482 -0.74 -26.70 -2.37
C ARG A 482 -0.59 -27.90 -3.30
N SER A 483 -1.70 -28.46 -3.80
CA SER A 483 -1.69 -29.65 -4.65
C SER A 483 -1.01 -29.45 -6.01
N GLN A 484 -0.92 -28.19 -6.47
CA GLN A 484 -0.35 -27.84 -7.76
C GLN A 484 1.07 -27.21 -7.66
N ALA A 485 1.60 -27.13 -6.46
CA ALA A 485 2.90 -26.53 -6.18
C ALA A 485 4.09 -27.48 -6.40
N GLN A 486 4.12 -28.20 -7.54
CA GLN A 486 5.21 -29.13 -7.85
C GLN A 486 6.56 -28.40 -7.96
N GLY A 487 7.61 -29.00 -7.39
CA GLY A 487 8.96 -28.47 -7.43
C GLY A 487 9.20 -27.23 -6.56
N LEU A 488 8.26 -26.92 -5.67
CA LEU A 488 8.42 -25.90 -4.62
C LEU A 488 8.74 -26.57 -3.29
N ASP A 489 9.45 -25.83 -2.43
CA ASP A 489 9.82 -26.27 -1.09
C ASP A 489 8.78 -25.86 -0.05
N PHE A 490 8.14 -24.69 -0.22
CA PHE A 490 7.08 -24.23 0.68
C PHE A 490 6.17 -23.17 0.05
N LEU A 491 4.97 -23.03 0.61
CA LEU A 491 4.14 -21.83 0.47
C LEU A 491 4.34 -20.95 1.69
N SER A 492 4.17 -19.64 1.50
CA SER A 492 4.32 -18.66 2.59
C SER A 492 3.23 -17.61 2.58
N VAL A 493 3.04 -16.96 3.72
CA VAL A 493 2.15 -15.81 3.88
C VAL A 493 2.76 -14.80 4.83
N SER A 494 2.55 -13.52 4.54
CA SER A 494 2.85 -12.39 5.43
C SER A 494 1.59 -11.59 5.66
N PHE A 495 1.21 -11.37 6.91
CA PHE A 495 -0.05 -10.73 7.28
C PHE A 495 0.07 -9.93 8.57
N GLY A 496 -0.78 -8.91 8.74
CA GLY A 496 -0.96 -8.25 10.03
C GLY A 496 -1.63 -9.21 11.00
N TYR A 497 -0.98 -9.50 12.13
CA TYR A 497 -1.49 -10.48 13.08
C TYR A 497 -2.84 -10.05 13.68
N THR A 498 -3.82 -10.91 13.51
CA THR A 498 -5.05 -10.95 14.30
C THR A 498 -5.38 -12.40 14.57
N GLU A 499 -5.97 -12.69 15.73
CA GLU A 499 -6.31 -14.05 16.11
C GLU A 499 -7.20 -14.78 15.09
N PRO A 500 -8.27 -14.18 14.53
CA PRO A 500 -9.08 -14.84 13.52
C PRO A 500 -8.33 -15.18 12.24
N LEU A 501 -7.40 -14.30 11.82
CA LEU A 501 -6.63 -14.51 10.60
C LEU A 501 -5.55 -15.58 10.81
N TRP A 502 -4.92 -15.60 11.99
CA TRP A 502 -4.00 -16.67 12.34
C TRP A 502 -4.68 -18.03 12.39
N ARG A 503 -5.85 -18.15 13.03
CA ARG A 503 -6.64 -19.39 13.04
C ARG A 503 -6.98 -19.89 11.64
N PHE A 504 -7.28 -18.99 10.72
CA PHE A 504 -7.50 -19.35 9.32
C PHE A 504 -6.25 -20.00 8.70
N TRP A 505 -5.07 -19.34 8.80
CA TRP A 505 -3.83 -19.88 8.25
C TRP A 505 -3.42 -21.19 8.91
N GLN A 506 -3.57 -21.28 10.21
CA GLN A 506 -3.32 -22.50 10.96
C GLN A 506 -4.24 -23.65 10.48
N SER A 507 -5.51 -23.38 10.22
CA SER A 507 -6.45 -24.36 9.67
C SER A 507 -6.08 -24.83 8.25
N CYS A 508 -5.30 -24.05 7.51
CA CYS A 508 -4.73 -24.40 6.21
C CYS A 508 -3.39 -25.17 6.33
N GLY A 509 -2.89 -25.42 7.53
CA GLY A 509 -1.65 -26.15 7.78
C GLY A 509 -0.39 -25.30 7.83
N PHE A 510 -0.52 -23.97 7.84
CA PHE A 510 0.62 -23.08 8.02
C PHE A 510 1.09 -23.06 9.46
N GLU A 511 2.40 -22.94 9.65
CA GLU A 511 3.01 -22.73 10.95
C GLU A 511 3.70 -21.37 11.03
N LEU A 512 3.53 -20.72 12.18
CA LEU A 512 4.10 -19.41 12.44
C LEU A 512 5.61 -19.53 12.60
N VAL A 513 6.35 -18.70 11.84
CA VAL A 513 7.82 -18.74 11.78
C VAL A 513 8.47 -17.40 12.12
N ARG A 514 7.70 -16.31 12.12
CA ARG A 514 8.21 -14.99 12.48
C ARG A 514 7.09 -14.06 12.94
N ILE A 515 7.38 -13.23 13.96
CA ILE A 515 6.59 -12.08 14.40
C ILE A 515 7.48 -10.84 14.36
N GLY A 516 6.99 -9.74 13.83
CA GLY A 516 7.68 -8.45 13.84
C GLY A 516 7.71 -7.83 15.26
N SER A 517 8.74 -7.07 15.54
CA SER A 517 8.93 -6.41 16.84
C SER A 517 8.25 -5.06 16.98
N LYS A 518 7.69 -4.52 15.89
CA LYS A 518 7.00 -3.22 15.84
C LYS A 518 5.71 -3.34 15.04
N PRO A 519 4.64 -2.62 15.45
CA PRO A 519 3.44 -2.52 14.63
C PRO A 519 3.74 -1.84 13.29
N GLU A 520 3.08 -2.29 12.24
CA GLU A 520 3.11 -1.62 10.95
C GLU A 520 2.34 -0.29 11.02
N ALA A 521 2.92 0.78 10.49
CA ALA A 521 2.30 2.10 10.50
C ALA A 521 0.95 2.14 9.77
N SER A 522 0.74 1.29 8.76
CA SER A 522 -0.48 1.28 7.96
C SER A 522 -1.64 0.52 8.61
N SER A 523 -1.37 -0.59 9.29
CA SER A 523 -2.39 -1.47 9.87
C SER A 523 -2.50 -1.39 11.38
N GLY A 524 -1.45 -0.88 12.05
CA GLY A 524 -1.31 -0.95 13.50
C GLY A 524 -1.12 -2.37 14.05
N CYS A 525 -1.00 -3.38 13.18
CA CYS A 525 -0.80 -4.77 13.57
C CYS A 525 0.67 -5.15 13.49
N TYR A 526 1.09 -6.12 14.29
CA TYR A 526 2.41 -6.73 14.14
C TYR A 526 2.40 -7.65 12.91
N THR A 527 3.46 -7.60 12.11
CA THR A 527 3.63 -8.52 10.97
C THR A 527 3.85 -9.93 11.48
N ALA A 528 3.05 -10.86 10.99
CA ALA A 528 3.25 -12.30 11.18
C ALA A 528 3.61 -12.96 9.85
N MET A 529 4.53 -13.91 9.89
CA MET A 529 4.87 -14.75 8.73
C MET A 529 4.72 -16.21 9.09
N ALA A 530 4.10 -16.96 8.18
CA ALA A 530 3.87 -18.38 8.34
C ALA A 530 4.20 -19.13 7.05
N ILE A 531 4.62 -20.38 7.16
CA ILE A 531 4.96 -21.24 6.02
C ILE A 531 4.23 -22.58 6.09
N LEU A 532 3.96 -23.13 4.91
CA LEU A 532 3.42 -24.47 4.69
C LEU A 532 4.44 -25.29 3.90
N PRO A 533 5.10 -26.28 4.49
CA PRO A 533 6.14 -27.06 3.82
C PRO A 533 5.55 -27.97 2.73
N LEU A 534 6.30 -28.16 1.65
CA LEU A 534 5.93 -28.98 0.51
C LEU A 534 7.00 -30.05 0.16
N SER A 535 8.22 -29.90 0.70
CA SER A 535 9.36 -30.78 0.52
C SER A 535 10.04 -31.07 1.85
N GLU A 536 10.99 -32.01 1.88
CA GLU A 536 11.82 -32.26 3.05
C GLU A 536 12.63 -31.03 3.46
N GLN A 537 13.13 -30.26 2.51
CA GLN A 537 13.85 -29.00 2.77
C GLN A 537 12.91 -27.93 3.32
N GLY A 538 11.70 -27.84 2.81
CA GLY A 538 10.66 -26.96 3.34
C GLY A 538 10.28 -27.33 4.77
N GLU A 539 10.19 -28.63 5.09
CA GLU A 539 9.93 -29.13 6.45
C GLU A 539 11.10 -28.80 7.39
N ALA A 540 12.33 -28.97 6.94
CA ALA A 540 13.52 -28.59 7.72
C ALA A 540 13.53 -27.07 8.01
N LEU A 541 13.19 -26.24 7.03
CA LEU A 541 13.06 -24.78 7.21
C LEU A 541 11.97 -24.45 8.23
N ARG A 542 10.78 -25.05 8.08
CA ARG A 542 9.66 -24.86 9.02
C ARG A 542 10.09 -25.13 10.46
N HIS A 543 10.70 -26.29 10.68
CA HIS A 543 11.15 -26.71 12.00
C HIS A 543 12.20 -25.75 12.57
N ALA A 544 13.24 -25.41 11.79
CA ALA A 544 14.30 -24.51 12.24
C ALA A 544 13.78 -23.10 12.55
N ALA A 545 12.93 -22.55 11.67
CA ALA A 545 12.39 -21.21 11.82
C ALA A 545 11.39 -21.11 13.01
N HIS A 546 10.54 -22.13 13.19
CA HIS A 546 9.63 -22.18 14.33
C HIS A 546 10.38 -22.34 15.65
N LYS A 547 11.37 -23.23 15.72
CA LYS A 547 12.25 -23.41 16.88
C LYS A 547 12.96 -22.12 17.26
N HIS A 548 13.49 -21.40 16.26
CA HIS A 548 14.13 -20.09 16.46
C HIS A 548 13.14 -19.08 17.07
N LEU A 549 11.92 -18.97 16.51
CA LEU A 549 10.89 -18.10 17.04
C LEU A 549 10.51 -18.49 18.49
N ALA A 550 10.31 -19.78 18.76
CA ALA A 550 9.96 -20.27 20.09
C ALA A 550 11.05 -19.96 21.15
N ARG A 551 12.33 -20.17 20.80
CA ARG A 551 13.45 -19.82 21.69
C ARG A 551 13.58 -18.33 21.95
N ASP A 552 13.23 -17.47 21.00
CA ASP A 552 13.32 -16.01 21.14
C ASP A 552 12.06 -15.38 21.75
N TRP A 553 10.95 -16.13 21.76
CA TRP A 553 9.65 -15.63 22.20
C TRP A 553 9.62 -15.08 23.62
N PRO A 554 10.29 -15.66 24.64
CA PRO A 554 10.30 -15.12 26.02
C PRO A 554 10.77 -13.67 26.12
N TRP A 555 11.69 -13.24 25.24
CA TRP A 555 12.20 -11.87 25.21
C TRP A 555 11.40 -10.98 24.25
N LEU A 556 10.94 -11.52 23.12
CA LEU A 556 10.14 -10.78 22.15
C LEU A 556 8.78 -10.38 22.73
N ARG A 557 8.07 -11.30 23.38
CA ARG A 557 6.74 -11.06 24.01
C ARG A 557 6.76 -9.95 25.08
N GLN A 558 7.91 -9.66 25.65
CA GLN A 558 8.06 -8.58 26.62
C GLN A 558 8.09 -7.19 25.95
N ARG A 559 8.27 -7.13 24.63
CA ARG A 559 8.43 -5.90 23.85
C ARG A 559 7.26 -5.62 22.93
N ILE A 560 6.34 -6.55 22.80
CA ILE A 560 5.16 -6.46 21.94
C ILE A 560 3.89 -6.74 22.74
N GLU A 561 2.82 -6.06 22.36
CA GLU A 561 1.51 -6.19 23.00
C GLU A 561 0.66 -7.23 22.27
N LEU A 562 1.10 -8.49 22.29
CA LEU A 562 0.36 -9.62 21.72
C LEU A 562 0.17 -10.72 22.75
N THR A 563 -1.09 -11.18 22.90
CA THR A 563 -1.42 -12.39 23.62
C THR A 563 -1.39 -13.57 22.65
N LEU A 564 -0.23 -14.22 22.55
CA LEU A 564 0.01 -15.35 21.64
C LEU A 564 0.81 -16.41 22.38
N ALA A 565 0.40 -17.67 22.24
CA ALA A 565 1.17 -18.82 22.69
C ALA A 565 1.99 -19.39 21.52
N ILE A 566 3.30 -19.47 21.69
CA ILE A 566 4.20 -20.14 20.73
C ILE A 566 4.56 -21.50 21.32
N PRO A 567 4.13 -22.63 20.73
CA PRO A 567 4.53 -23.97 21.18
C PRO A 567 6.04 -24.19 21.03
N GLY A 568 6.62 -25.00 21.93
CA GLY A 568 8.04 -25.36 21.87
C GLY A 568 9.01 -24.40 22.56
N ASP A 569 8.49 -23.42 23.33
CA ASP A 569 9.29 -22.64 24.28
C ASP A 569 9.62 -23.53 25.46
N ASP A 570 10.87 -24.03 25.53
CA ASP A 570 11.40 -24.89 26.59
C ASP A 570 12.22 -24.11 27.65
N GLY A 571 12.31 -22.78 27.48
CA GLY A 571 13.06 -21.90 28.36
C GLY A 571 14.58 -22.06 28.23
N ASP A 572 15.10 -22.68 27.19
CA ASP A 572 16.54 -22.86 26.95
C ASP A 572 17.24 -21.51 26.75
N THR A 573 18.08 -21.15 27.70
CA THR A 573 18.90 -19.94 27.72
C THR A 573 20.35 -20.17 27.34
N SER A 574 20.73 -21.40 26.96
CA SER A 574 22.09 -21.73 26.53
C SER A 574 22.45 -21.14 25.18
N LEU A 575 23.73 -20.83 24.97
CA LEU A 575 24.24 -20.42 23.66
C LEU A 575 24.45 -21.64 22.75
N GLY A 576 23.68 -21.73 21.68
CA GLY A 576 23.85 -22.72 20.61
C GLY A 576 24.62 -22.19 19.40
N GLU A 577 24.92 -23.07 18.46
CA GLU A 577 25.62 -22.72 17.22
C GLU A 577 24.89 -21.63 16.41
N GLU A 578 23.56 -21.65 16.41
CA GLU A 578 22.74 -20.64 15.74
C GLU A 578 22.93 -19.27 16.37
N ASP A 579 23.03 -19.22 17.71
CA ASP A 579 23.27 -17.97 18.44
C ASP A 579 24.66 -17.41 18.13
N TRP A 580 25.68 -18.24 18.10
CA TRP A 580 27.03 -17.84 17.72
C TRP A 580 27.08 -17.23 16.32
N ARG A 581 26.41 -17.87 15.36
CA ARG A 581 26.27 -17.36 13.99
C ARG A 581 25.60 -15.99 13.96
N GLU A 582 24.47 -15.83 14.64
CA GLU A 582 23.73 -14.56 14.68
C GLU A 582 24.51 -13.44 15.38
N LEU A 583 25.14 -13.75 16.50
CA LEU A 583 25.97 -12.81 17.23
C LEU A 583 27.18 -12.36 16.41
N ALA A 584 27.82 -13.27 15.67
CA ALA A 584 28.87 -12.91 14.74
C ALA A 584 28.35 -12.03 13.59
N GLY A 585 27.17 -12.31 13.08
CA GLY A 585 26.51 -11.47 12.07
C GLY A 585 26.18 -10.07 12.58
N PHE A 586 25.78 -9.94 13.84
CA PHE A 586 25.56 -8.65 14.48
C PHE A 586 26.89 -7.92 14.73
N ALA A 587 27.88 -8.58 15.32
CA ALA A 587 29.14 -7.97 15.70
C ALA A 587 30.03 -7.60 14.50
N PHE A 588 30.12 -8.45 13.49
CA PHE A 588 31.10 -8.37 12.41
C PHE A 588 30.51 -8.12 11.00
N ALA A 589 29.17 -8.18 10.86
CA ALA A 589 28.46 -7.82 9.61
C ALA A 589 27.45 -6.70 9.89
N HIS A 590 26.29 -6.72 9.19
CA HIS A 590 25.31 -5.64 9.25
C HIS A 590 23.93 -6.08 9.78
N ARG A 591 23.83 -7.24 10.44
CA ARG A 591 22.54 -7.68 11.00
C ARG A 591 22.01 -6.65 12.00
N PRO A 592 20.70 -6.37 11.98
CA PRO A 592 20.10 -5.43 12.93
C PRO A 592 20.00 -6.04 14.35
N LEU A 593 19.97 -5.19 15.36
CA LEU A 593 19.86 -5.59 16.76
C LEU A 593 18.59 -6.40 17.02
N GLU A 594 17.46 -5.95 16.45
CA GLU A 594 16.17 -6.59 16.60
C GLU A 594 16.14 -8.03 16.04
N ALA A 595 16.92 -8.30 14.98
CA ALA A 595 17.05 -9.64 14.41
C ALA A 595 17.92 -10.59 15.24
N SER A 596 18.69 -10.06 16.16
CA SER A 596 19.62 -10.82 17.03
C SER A 596 19.23 -10.77 18.49
N LEU A 597 17.99 -10.35 18.80
CA LEU A 597 17.53 -10.07 20.16
C LEU A 597 17.68 -11.26 21.09
N GLY A 598 17.21 -12.45 20.72
CA GLY A 598 17.29 -13.64 21.54
C GLY A 598 18.73 -14.09 21.78
N ALA A 599 19.54 -14.12 20.72
CA ALA A 599 20.96 -14.45 20.80
C ALA A 599 21.74 -13.47 21.71
N LEU A 600 21.45 -12.16 21.60
CA LEU A 600 22.04 -11.14 22.47
C LEU A 600 21.62 -11.32 23.93
N GLN A 601 20.38 -11.68 24.23
CA GLN A 601 19.93 -11.95 25.58
C GLN A 601 20.64 -13.17 26.17
N ARG A 602 20.78 -14.27 25.41
CA ARG A 602 21.55 -15.46 25.83
C ARG A 602 23.03 -15.12 26.03
N LEU A 603 23.63 -14.28 25.20
CA LEU A 603 24.98 -13.77 25.38
C LEU A 603 25.14 -13.03 26.71
N LEU A 604 24.18 -12.13 27.03
CA LEU A 604 24.20 -11.39 28.30
C LEU A 604 24.09 -12.30 29.56
N LEU A 605 23.45 -13.46 29.40
CA LEU A 605 23.38 -14.46 30.48
C LEU A 605 24.68 -15.26 30.59
N ALA A 606 25.33 -15.58 29.49
CA ALA A 606 26.53 -16.39 29.44
C ALA A 606 27.83 -15.61 29.73
N SER A 607 27.88 -14.32 29.45
CA SER A 607 29.10 -13.50 29.59
C SER A 607 29.28 -12.94 30.99
N SER A 608 30.49 -13.04 31.50
CA SER A 608 30.93 -12.39 32.75
C SER A 608 31.30 -10.92 32.60
N LEU A 609 31.42 -10.41 31.37
CA LEU A 609 31.72 -9.01 31.12
C LEU A 609 30.54 -8.10 31.49
N PRO A 610 30.80 -6.85 31.89
CA PRO A 610 29.74 -5.93 32.31
C PRO A 610 28.76 -5.54 31.16
N LEU A 611 29.20 -5.44 29.91
CA LEU A 611 28.40 -5.12 28.70
C LEU A 611 27.34 -4.05 28.99
N SER A 612 27.80 -2.93 29.58
CA SER A 612 26.92 -1.96 30.25
C SER A 612 25.90 -1.31 29.33
N ALA A 613 26.27 -1.01 28.06
CA ALA A 613 25.37 -0.41 27.11
C ALA A 613 24.35 -1.41 26.56
N LEU A 614 24.75 -2.66 26.28
CA LEU A 614 23.83 -3.71 25.86
C LEU A 614 22.85 -4.07 27.00
N ARG A 615 23.32 -4.27 28.23
CA ARG A 615 22.45 -4.53 29.39
C ARG A 615 21.51 -3.36 29.65
N GLY A 616 21.99 -2.11 29.49
CA GLY A 616 21.18 -0.91 29.62
C GLY A 616 19.96 -0.96 28.70
N HIS A 617 20.18 -1.22 27.42
CA HIS A 617 19.11 -1.26 26.44
C HIS A 617 18.26 -2.53 26.51
N LEU A 618 18.88 -3.69 26.58
CA LEU A 618 18.18 -4.98 26.45
C LEU A 618 17.50 -5.45 27.71
N GLN A 619 18.14 -5.31 28.90
CA GLN A 619 17.61 -5.77 30.16
C GLN A 619 16.92 -4.66 30.96
N ARG A 620 17.52 -3.47 31.05
CA ARG A 620 16.97 -2.34 31.81
C ARG A 620 15.99 -1.47 30.97
N ARG A 621 15.81 -1.79 29.69
CA ARG A 621 14.90 -1.09 28.76
C ARG A 621 15.14 0.42 28.63
N GLN A 622 16.39 0.84 28.80
CA GLN A 622 16.76 2.23 28.61
C GLN A 622 16.55 2.64 27.15
N SER A 623 16.11 3.88 26.95
CA SER A 623 15.96 4.42 25.61
C SER A 623 17.32 4.52 24.90
N PRO A 624 17.38 4.45 23.55
CA PRO A 624 18.63 4.67 22.83
C PRO A 624 19.29 6.01 23.18
N ALA A 625 18.52 7.06 23.45
CA ALA A 625 19.04 8.36 23.88
C ALA A 625 19.76 8.29 25.23
N ALA A 626 19.17 7.62 26.22
CA ALA A 626 19.80 7.40 27.52
C ALA A 626 21.08 6.54 27.41
N CYS A 627 21.06 5.53 26.51
CA CYS A 627 22.24 4.70 26.25
C CYS A 627 23.36 5.50 25.56
N VAL A 628 23.04 6.43 24.67
CA VAL A 628 23.99 7.36 24.02
C VAL A 628 24.70 8.20 25.07
N GLU A 629 23.93 8.80 25.98
CA GLU A 629 24.47 9.62 27.06
C GLU A 629 25.35 8.80 28.02
N GLN A 630 24.88 7.65 28.47
CA GLN A 630 25.61 6.77 29.35
C GLN A 630 26.92 6.24 28.75
N ALA A 631 26.91 5.91 27.45
CA ALA A 631 28.08 5.42 26.73
C ALA A 631 29.04 6.54 26.29
N GLY A 632 28.65 7.81 26.39
CA GLY A 632 29.45 8.95 25.98
C GLY A 632 29.72 9.01 24.46
N VAL A 633 28.77 8.53 23.64
CA VAL A 633 28.93 8.45 22.17
C VAL A 633 28.09 9.49 21.44
N SER A 634 28.46 9.81 20.20
CA SER A 634 27.87 10.89 19.41
C SER A 634 26.62 10.47 18.62
N GLY A 635 25.63 9.84 19.28
CA GLY A 635 24.35 9.50 18.65
C GLY A 635 24.15 8.03 18.32
N GLN A 636 22.99 7.69 17.75
CA GLN A 636 22.52 6.29 17.57
C GLN A 636 23.45 5.42 16.68
N LYS A 637 24.07 5.99 15.66
CA LYS A 637 24.99 5.26 14.78
C LYS A 637 26.28 4.86 15.51
N ALA A 638 26.77 5.72 16.38
CA ALA A 638 27.92 5.42 17.23
C ALA A 638 27.56 4.41 18.33
N LEU A 639 26.36 4.50 18.90
CA LEU A 639 25.84 3.53 19.87
C LEU A 639 25.73 2.13 19.27
N LEU A 640 25.23 2.00 18.05
CA LEU A 640 25.17 0.70 17.37
C LEU A 640 26.56 0.08 17.18
N ARG A 641 27.57 0.89 16.83
CA ARG A 641 28.96 0.43 16.73
C ARG A 641 29.49 0.00 18.10
N TYR A 642 29.11 0.72 19.14
CA TYR A 642 29.51 0.39 20.51
C TYR A 642 28.89 -0.95 20.96
N TRP A 643 27.61 -1.19 20.74
CA TRP A 643 26.94 -2.47 21.00
C TRP A 643 27.57 -3.65 20.26
N ARG A 644 27.96 -3.46 18.98
CA ARG A 644 28.67 -4.45 18.19
C ARG A 644 30.05 -4.77 18.78
N HIS A 645 30.73 -3.76 19.26
CA HIS A 645 32.03 -3.92 19.94
C HIS A 645 31.90 -4.69 21.23
N GLU A 646 30.94 -4.36 22.09
CA GLU A 646 30.65 -5.12 23.32
C GLU A 646 30.35 -6.59 23.00
N THR A 647 29.56 -6.85 21.96
CA THR A 647 29.24 -8.21 21.50
C THR A 647 30.50 -8.95 21.04
N ALA A 648 31.34 -8.32 20.24
CA ALA A 648 32.62 -8.92 19.79
C ALA A 648 33.56 -9.28 20.96
N GLN A 649 33.68 -8.37 21.93
CA GLN A 649 34.49 -8.64 23.15
C GLN A 649 33.95 -9.84 23.95
N ALA A 650 32.64 -9.93 24.11
CA ALA A 650 32.02 -11.04 24.82
C ALA A 650 32.22 -12.38 24.10
N LEU A 651 32.09 -12.40 22.77
CA LEU A 651 32.37 -13.62 21.97
C LEU A 651 33.82 -14.07 22.07
N GLU A 652 34.76 -13.13 21.98
CA GLU A 652 36.19 -13.41 22.11
C GLU A 652 36.53 -13.95 23.50
N GLN A 653 35.94 -13.39 24.55
CA GLN A 653 36.14 -13.83 25.93
C GLN A 653 35.57 -15.22 26.17
N LEU A 654 34.40 -15.54 25.60
CA LEU A 654 33.75 -16.83 25.80
C LEU A 654 34.53 -17.97 25.09
N ASN A 655 34.90 -17.77 23.82
CA ASN A 655 35.68 -18.72 23.05
C ASN A 655 36.30 -18.04 21.82
N ALA A 656 37.57 -17.67 21.92
CA ALA A 656 38.28 -16.96 20.85
C ALA A 656 38.39 -17.74 19.51
N GLN A 657 38.53 -19.07 19.57
CA GLN A 657 38.61 -19.90 18.35
C GLN A 657 37.25 -19.95 17.65
N HIS A 658 36.19 -20.14 18.42
CA HIS A 658 34.82 -20.18 17.90
C HIS A 658 34.38 -18.81 17.38
N CYS A 659 34.77 -17.73 18.06
CA CYS A 659 34.56 -16.36 17.61
C CYS A 659 35.23 -16.11 16.25
N ARG A 660 36.49 -16.53 16.06
CA ARG A 660 37.18 -16.40 14.75
C ARG A 660 36.46 -17.16 13.64
N TYR A 661 36.06 -18.41 13.90
CA TYR A 661 35.35 -19.23 12.92
C TYR A 661 34.08 -18.55 12.41
N TRP A 662 33.19 -18.12 13.33
CA TRP A 662 31.94 -17.47 12.95
C TRP A 662 32.12 -16.05 12.42
N ARG A 663 33.13 -15.30 12.87
CA ARG A 663 33.49 -14.01 12.27
C ARG A 663 33.87 -14.18 10.80
N ASP A 664 34.77 -15.12 10.51
CA ASP A 664 35.25 -15.37 9.16
C ASP A 664 34.10 -15.83 8.26
N TRP A 665 33.21 -16.66 8.76
CA TRP A 665 32.00 -17.06 8.04
C TRP A 665 31.05 -15.88 7.81
N ALA A 666 30.78 -15.04 8.80
CA ALA A 666 29.89 -13.87 8.66
C ALA A 666 30.43 -12.80 7.72
N GLN A 667 31.76 -12.69 7.62
CA GLN A 667 32.45 -11.73 6.76
C GLN A 667 32.77 -12.30 5.36
N SER A 668 32.66 -13.60 5.17
CA SER A 668 32.98 -14.22 3.88
C SER A 668 32.11 -13.61 2.77
N LEU A 669 32.77 -13.18 1.69
CA LEU A 669 32.17 -12.94 0.39
C LEU A 669 32.26 -14.29 -0.34
N GLN A 670 31.21 -15.06 -0.30
CA GLN A 670 31.16 -16.30 -1.05
C GLN A 670 30.88 -16.00 -2.51
#